data_63ce8e6e14371709d44e271c6cbba528
#
_entry.id   63ce8e6e14371709d44e271c6cbba528
#
_cell.length_a   1.000
_cell.length_b   1.000
_cell.length_c   1.000
_cell.angle_alpha   90.00
_cell.angle_beta   90.00
_cell.angle_gamma   90.00
#
_symmetry.space_group_name_H-M   'P 1'
#
loop_
_entity.id
_entity.type
_entity.pdbx_description
1 polymer ?
#
loop_
_entity_poly.entity_id
_entity_poly.type
_entity_poly.pdbx_seq_one_letter_code
_entity_poly.pdbx_strand_id
1 'polypeptide(L)'
;MSPTNTRNLLTKVLTSAAIVALTGVIGAQLLGSATAETVPAKATIPAAAVTPVSQSATLGDTPADRKKMLLQYCSGCHNDKMKTAGMSVLPLDAADLGAHNLTWEKILRRVSLGEMPPRGMKRPSKEQLADFTHWLEESLDKMGAAAPNPGRATLRRMNRAEYANAVRDLLALDVDMAKDLPVDDTGYGFDNIADILTVSPTLMDRYMNTAGKIARLSTGQTSSRVITTDYKLTKDLFENAFGVPAYNERASDDLPLDSRGGGAFKFYAPHDATYAIQIYLNSGTQTENEIDAYNRYEVKVPLKAGLRTIGASFRKQLALDENLLPKTTTGPRPVKPSGPATQLPMDVWVDGARVQTLSVPSYANGPGMQQNFYLRDVMQLSVAGPYDVTGPGDTPSRRKIFICRPSAPAQENACATRILTALTRAAYRRPVTGADIKPLMKLYAEGRKDSDFEHGISAALEAILVSPSFLFMREGDPAGAKPGTVHRITDLELATRLSFFLWSSIPDEQLLQAAERRQLSRPAVLKQQIARMLNDPRAKALTTNFAGQWLYLRKLEHQRPDRRVFPNFDQRLRSAMLTETEMFFDGVVKENHSVVDFLDADYTYLNQRLAEHYGVPGIYGTTFRKVQLDPAKRHGGLLNQAAILTVTSYNNRTSVVLRGKWILENILAAPPPPPPPDIPALSQVKNGKTMTVREQMAAHATNAVCASCHTKMDPFGFSLENYDAIGAWRDTDAGKLLDVSAVLPDGTKFDGPAGLQNVLLSRKEQFVEAFTERLMTYALGRGIEAYDMPAVRIVRDSAAKDDNRMQSIILAIVQSTPFVMRRTPEK
;
A
#
# COMPACT_ATOMS: atom_id res chain seq x y z
N MET A 1 -41.62 1.49 -41.24
CA MET A 1 -40.99 2.57 -42.00
C MET A 1 -39.51 2.41 -41.81
N SER A 2 -38.95 1.91 -42.63
CA SER A 2 -38.19 1.87 -43.90
C SER A 2 -36.66 1.84 -43.58
N PRO A 3 -35.95 0.84 -44.04
CA PRO A 3 -34.51 0.65 -43.77
C PRO A 3 -33.70 1.23 -44.97
N THR A 4 -33.01 2.33 -44.73
CA THR A 4 -31.98 2.86 -45.69
C THR A 4 -30.92 3.61 -44.87
N ASN A 5 -29.87 2.92 -44.46
CA ASN A 5 -28.56 3.55 -44.13
C ASN A 5 -27.45 2.55 -43.76
N THR A 6 -27.39 1.39 -44.40
CA THR A 6 -26.30 0.42 -44.15
C THR A 6 -25.42 0.17 -45.36
N ARG A 7 -25.44 1.08 -46.39
CA ARG A 7 -24.64 0.87 -47.61
C ARG A 7 -23.50 1.86 -47.82
N ASN A 8 -23.30 2.85 -46.96
CA ASN A 8 -22.24 3.85 -47.12
C ASN A 8 -21.00 3.71 -46.22
N LEU A 9 -20.90 2.63 -45.44
CA LEU A 9 -19.72 2.37 -44.58
C LEU A 9 -18.72 1.38 -45.16
N LEU A 10 -19.10 0.59 -46.16
CA LEU A 10 -18.20 -0.40 -46.79
C LEU A 10 -17.40 0.09 -47.99
N THR A 11 -17.70 1.26 -48.53
CA THR A 11 -16.99 1.83 -49.70
C THR A 11 -15.83 2.78 -49.34
N LYS A 12 -15.69 3.13 -48.03
CA LYS A 12 -14.58 3.98 -47.54
C LYS A 12 -13.38 3.23 -46.95
N VAL A 13 -13.46 1.90 -46.79
CA VAL A 13 -12.35 1.08 -46.25
C VAL A 13 -11.50 0.42 -47.32
N LEU A 14 -11.95 0.42 -48.59
CA LEU A 14 -11.23 -0.22 -49.71
C LEU A 14 -10.42 0.73 -50.58
N THR A 15 -10.42 2.05 -50.35
CA THR A 15 -9.64 3.04 -51.12
C THR A 15 -8.38 3.56 -50.38
N SER A 16 -8.11 3.15 -49.15
CA SER A 16 -6.90 3.56 -48.41
C SER A 16 -5.76 2.53 -48.45
N ALA A 17 -5.95 1.37 -49.05
CA ALA A 17 -4.92 0.32 -49.11
C ALA A 17 -4.12 0.28 -50.45
N ALA A 18 -4.39 1.20 -51.39
CA ALA A 18 -3.75 1.20 -52.71
C ALA A 18 -2.77 2.34 -52.94
N ILE A 19 -2.48 3.22 -51.96
CA ILE A 19 -1.58 4.38 -52.12
C ILE A 19 -0.23 4.21 -51.38
N VAL A 20 -0.01 3.15 -50.64
CA VAL A 20 1.27 2.92 -49.91
C VAL A 20 2.26 2.02 -50.69
N ALA A 21 1.91 1.53 -51.85
CA ALA A 21 2.76 0.61 -52.64
C ALA A 21 3.48 1.25 -53.84
N LEU A 22 3.49 2.58 -54.01
CA LEU A 22 4.07 3.22 -55.18
C LEU A 22 5.06 4.35 -54.91
N THR A 23 5.69 4.46 -53.76
CA THR A 23 6.75 5.46 -53.47
C THR A 23 8.06 4.84 -52.96
N GLY A 24 8.36 3.63 -53.32
CA GLY A 24 9.54 2.86 -52.87
C GLY A 24 10.61 2.57 -53.95
N VAL A 25 10.59 3.19 -55.11
CA VAL A 25 11.57 2.91 -56.17
C VAL A 25 11.92 4.19 -56.99
N ILE A 26 12.40 5.25 -56.37
CA ILE A 26 13.25 6.27 -57.03
C ILE A 26 14.04 6.98 -55.90
N GLY A 27 15.26 6.55 -55.66
CA GLY A 27 16.11 7.17 -54.64
C GLY A 27 17.50 6.55 -54.49
N ALA A 28 18.00 5.94 -55.58
CA ALA A 28 19.36 5.42 -55.63
C ALA A 28 20.04 5.85 -56.92
N GLN A 29 20.48 7.10 -56.99
CA GLN A 29 21.56 7.57 -57.89
C GLN A 29 21.78 9.05 -57.58
N LEU A 30 22.79 9.34 -56.74
CA LEU A 30 23.63 10.56 -56.76
C LEU A 30 24.55 10.47 -55.50
N LEU A 31 25.58 9.67 -55.57
CA LEU A 31 26.77 9.81 -54.73
C LEU A 31 27.94 10.10 -55.62
N GLY A 32 28.26 11.39 -55.71
CA GLY A 32 29.46 11.91 -56.33
C GLY A 32 30.68 11.53 -55.47
N SER A 33 31.70 11.03 -56.15
CA SER A 33 33.02 10.74 -55.71
C SER A 33 33.72 11.93 -55.06
N ALA A 34 34.11 11.78 -53.77
CA ALA A 34 35.09 12.65 -53.11
C ALA A 34 36.41 11.88 -52.95
N THR A 35 37.43 12.42 -53.49
CA THR A 35 38.82 11.91 -53.53
C THR A 35 39.42 11.91 -52.14
N ALA A 36 40.02 10.78 -51.74
CA ALA A 36 40.74 10.64 -50.52
C ALA A 36 42.13 11.30 -50.57
N GLU A 37 42.38 12.28 -49.68
CA GLU A 37 43.72 12.77 -49.40
C GLU A 37 44.46 11.80 -48.49
N THR A 38 45.65 11.37 -48.90
CA THR A 38 46.57 10.51 -48.20
C THR A 38 47.31 11.26 -47.09
N VAL A 39 47.11 10.78 -45.82
CA VAL A 39 47.89 11.19 -44.64
C VAL A 39 49.05 10.22 -44.43
N PRO A 40 50.31 10.68 -44.21
CA PRO A 40 51.46 9.81 -44.19
C PRO A 40 51.52 8.90 -42.94
N ALA A 41 52.01 7.68 -43.14
CA ALA A 41 52.18 6.63 -42.18
C ALA A 41 53.12 7.04 -41.03
N LYS A 42 52.63 6.93 -39.79
CA LYS A 42 53.44 7.01 -38.59
C LYS A 42 54.02 5.62 -38.23
N ALA A 43 55.27 5.68 -37.84
CA ALA A 43 56.18 4.57 -37.58
C ALA A 43 55.58 3.49 -36.66
N THR A 44 55.78 2.24 -37.06
CA THR A 44 55.53 1.03 -36.30
C THR A 44 56.45 0.92 -35.09
N ILE A 45 55.82 0.92 -33.88
CA ILE A 45 56.46 0.49 -32.62
C ILE A 45 56.35 -1.03 -32.58
N PRO A 46 57.43 -1.77 -32.26
CA PRO A 46 57.38 -3.25 -32.21
C PRO A 46 56.41 -3.70 -31.07
N ALA A 47 55.53 -4.63 -31.42
CA ALA A 47 54.66 -5.28 -30.48
C ALA A 47 55.45 -6.01 -29.41
N ALA A 48 55.39 -5.50 -28.19
CA ALA A 48 55.81 -6.28 -27.01
C ALA A 48 54.92 -7.53 -26.95
N ALA A 49 55.55 -8.70 -26.84
CA ALA A 49 54.88 -9.98 -26.67
C ALA A 49 53.93 -9.91 -25.46
N VAL A 50 52.62 -9.92 -25.76
CA VAL A 50 51.58 -10.12 -24.74
C VAL A 50 51.75 -11.55 -24.24
N THR A 51 52.32 -11.71 -23.08
CA THR A 51 52.24 -12.95 -22.31
C THR A 51 50.78 -13.31 -22.16
N PRO A 52 50.36 -14.55 -22.44
CA PRO A 52 48.96 -14.94 -22.24
C PRO A 52 48.59 -14.74 -20.78
N VAL A 53 47.58 -13.89 -20.56
CA VAL A 53 46.93 -13.74 -19.26
C VAL A 53 46.53 -15.14 -18.81
N SER A 54 47.09 -15.55 -17.69
CA SER A 54 46.79 -16.81 -17.00
C SER A 54 45.27 -17.06 -17.10
N GLN A 55 44.87 -18.18 -17.69
CA GLN A 55 43.51 -18.67 -17.67
C GLN A 55 43.02 -18.60 -16.23
N SER A 56 41.98 -17.82 -16.00
CA SER A 56 41.29 -17.77 -14.71
C SER A 56 40.91 -19.20 -14.37
N ALA A 57 41.58 -19.80 -13.41
CA ALA A 57 41.29 -21.16 -12.99
C ALA A 57 39.82 -21.19 -12.48
N THR A 58 38.96 -21.92 -13.18
CA THR A 58 37.66 -22.29 -12.68
C THR A 58 37.83 -22.91 -11.30
N LEU A 59 36.92 -22.58 -10.36
CA LEU A 59 36.88 -23.28 -9.08
C LEU A 59 36.65 -24.77 -9.37
N GLY A 60 37.37 -25.62 -8.70
CA GLY A 60 37.07 -27.07 -8.78
C GLY A 60 35.67 -27.36 -8.20
N ASP A 61 35.02 -28.39 -8.73
CA ASP A 61 33.64 -28.72 -8.40
C ASP A 61 33.44 -29.53 -7.10
N THR A 62 34.55 -29.79 -6.38
CA THR A 62 34.49 -30.60 -5.15
C THR A 62 34.11 -29.75 -3.91
N PRO A 63 33.46 -30.34 -2.89
CA PRO A 63 33.26 -29.68 -1.61
C PRO A 63 34.55 -29.12 -0.98
N ALA A 64 35.66 -29.81 -1.19
CA ALA A 64 36.98 -29.37 -0.71
C ALA A 64 37.45 -28.07 -1.38
N ASP A 65 37.20 -27.91 -2.69
CA ASP A 65 37.52 -26.68 -3.43
C ASP A 65 36.67 -25.51 -2.96
N ARG A 66 35.36 -25.73 -2.71
CA ARG A 66 34.46 -24.75 -2.16
C ARG A 66 34.88 -24.31 -0.74
N LYS A 67 35.27 -25.24 0.10
CA LYS A 67 35.87 -24.97 1.41
C LYS A 67 37.15 -24.16 1.31
N LYS A 68 38.05 -24.52 0.38
CA LYS A 68 39.31 -23.78 0.14
C LYS A 68 39.04 -22.32 -0.23
N MET A 69 38.02 -22.03 -1.06
CA MET A 69 37.64 -20.69 -1.40
C MET A 69 37.20 -19.90 -0.17
N LEU A 70 36.33 -20.45 0.69
CA LEU A 70 35.91 -19.81 1.94
C LEU A 70 37.11 -19.51 2.85
N LEU A 71 38.03 -20.46 2.99
CA LEU A 71 39.25 -20.25 3.79
C LEU A 71 40.15 -19.18 3.21
N GLN A 72 40.27 -19.11 1.90
CA GLN A 72 41.14 -18.13 1.23
C GLN A 72 40.62 -16.70 1.29
N TYR A 73 39.30 -16.47 1.21
CA TYR A 73 38.73 -15.14 1.03
C TYR A 73 37.88 -14.66 2.21
N CYS A 74 37.38 -15.55 3.07
CA CYS A 74 36.47 -15.21 4.14
C CYS A 74 37.06 -15.42 5.55
N SER A 75 37.95 -16.39 5.75
CA SER A 75 38.46 -16.77 7.08
C SER A 75 39.33 -15.67 7.73
N GLY A 76 39.87 -14.73 6.97
CA GLY A 76 40.63 -13.61 7.52
C GLY A 76 39.81 -12.76 8.53
N CYS A 77 38.52 -12.63 8.28
CA CYS A 77 37.57 -11.88 9.13
C CYS A 77 36.59 -12.80 9.88
N HIS A 78 36.14 -13.89 9.24
CA HIS A 78 35.15 -14.82 9.75
C HIS A 78 35.80 -16.10 10.28
N ASN A 79 36.54 -15.98 11.37
CA ASN A 79 37.23 -17.10 12.08
C ASN A 79 36.81 -17.11 13.55
N ASP A 80 37.18 -18.16 14.29
CA ASP A 80 36.78 -18.35 15.68
C ASP A 80 37.32 -17.27 16.64
N LYS A 81 38.42 -16.59 16.25
CA LYS A 81 39.03 -15.54 17.05
C LYS A 81 38.33 -14.18 16.86
N MET A 82 38.11 -13.78 15.59
CA MET A 82 37.51 -12.47 15.26
C MET A 82 35.98 -12.50 15.25
N LYS A 83 35.39 -13.58 14.78
CA LYS A 83 33.93 -13.76 14.66
C LYS A 83 33.19 -12.54 14.13
N THR A 84 33.74 -11.89 13.10
CA THR A 84 33.12 -10.68 12.51
C THR A 84 31.64 -10.93 12.19
N ALA A 85 30.76 -10.05 12.65
CA ALA A 85 29.30 -10.22 12.60
C ALA A 85 28.79 -11.52 13.26
N GLY A 86 29.51 -12.02 14.30
CA GLY A 86 29.16 -13.22 15.04
C GLY A 86 29.35 -14.53 14.28
N MET A 87 30.07 -14.53 13.13
CA MET A 87 30.14 -15.67 12.23
C MET A 87 31.58 -16.19 12.09
N SER A 88 31.78 -17.53 12.09
CA SER A 88 32.99 -18.22 11.67
C SER A 88 32.66 -19.12 10.47
N VAL A 89 33.58 -19.15 9.47
CA VAL A 89 33.49 -20.07 8.31
C VAL A 89 34.25 -21.36 8.54
N LEU A 90 35.02 -21.46 9.63
CA LEU A 90 35.88 -22.64 9.92
C LEU A 90 35.06 -23.93 10.13
N PRO A 91 33.93 -23.91 10.90
CA PRO A 91 33.16 -25.12 11.10
C PRO A 91 32.27 -25.48 9.91
N LEU A 92 32.14 -24.64 8.89
CA LEU A 92 31.26 -24.89 7.75
C LEU A 92 31.82 -26.05 6.92
N ASP A 93 30.98 -27.02 6.60
CA ASP A 93 31.30 -28.13 5.69
C ASP A 93 30.49 -27.98 4.39
N ALA A 94 31.17 -27.88 3.26
CA ALA A 94 30.55 -27.80 1.96
C ALA A 94 29.95 -29.14 1.49
N ALA A 95 30.22 -30.24 2.18
CA ALA A 95 29.58 -31.53 1.95
C ALA A 95 28.28 -31.70 2.75
N ASP A 96 28.09 -30.92 3.86
CA ASP A 96 26.89 -30.93 4.68
C ASP A 96 26.43 -29.51 4.99
N LEU A 97 25.65 -28.95 4.05
CA LEU A 97 25.08 -27.60 4.23
C LEU A 97 23.96 -27.58 5.28
N GLY A 98 23.35 -28.72 5.56
CA GLY A 98 22.21 -28.82 6.47
C GLY A 98 22.54 -28.44 7.91
N ALA A 99 23.73 -28.83 8.40
CA ALA A 99 24.20 -28.52 9.75
C ALA A 99 24.30 -27.00 10.02
N HIS A 100 24.47 -26.17 8.99
CA HIS A 100 24.63 -24.73 9.11
C HIS A 100 23.79 -23.94 8.06
N ASN A 101 22.61 -24.43 7.71
CA ASN A 101 21.76 -23.87 6.65
C ASN A 101 21.59 -22.33 6.75
N LEU A 102 21.22 -21.81 7.93
CA LEU A 102 21.08 -20.36 8.15
C LEU A 102 22.36 -19.57 7.80
N THR A 103 23.52 -20.13 8.09
CA THR A 103 24.80 -19.47 7.80
C THR A 103 25.10 -19.48 6.29
N TRP A 104 24.79 -20.59 5.63
CA TRP A 104 24.97 -20.72 4.19
C TRP A 104 24.05 -19.79 3.40
N GLU A 105 22.77 -19.66 3.80
CA GLU A 105 21.85 -18.69 3.19
C GLU A 105 22.32 -17.23 3.40
N LYS A 106 22.86 -16.89 4.58
CA LYS A 106 23.46 -15.57 4.82
C LYS A 106 24.70 -15.33 3.94
N ILE A 107 25.54 -16.34 3.73
CA ILE A 107 26.70 -16.25 2.83
C ILE A 107 26.23 -16.02 1.41
N LEU A 108 25.31 -16.86 0.91
CA LEU A 108 24.73 -16.72 -0.43
C LEU A 108 24.22 -15.29 -0.64
N ARG A 109 23.37 -14.82 0.23
CA ARG A 109 22.78 -13.48 0.14
C ARG A 109 23.83 -12.36 0.10
N ARG A 110 24.81 -12.38 1.02
CA ARG A 110 25.84 -11.30 1.10
C ARG A 110 26.82 -11.32 -0.06
N VAL A 111 27.13 -12.49 -0.58
CA VAL A 111 28.02 -12.65 -1.76
C VAL A 111 27.28 -12.23 -3.02
N SER A 112 26.02 -12.65 -3.22
CA SER A 112 25.20 -12.26 -4.37
C SER A 112 24.94 -10.75 -4.43
N LEU A 113 24.82 -10.09 -3.26
CA LEU A 113 24.71 -8.64 -3.16
C LEU A 113 26.03 -7.89 -3.46
N GLY A 114 27.13 -8.60 -3.68
CA GLY A 114 28.45 -8.01 -3.86
C GLY A 114 29.02 -7.33 -2.60
N GLU A 115 28.40 -7.54 -1.43
CA GLU A 115 28.85 -6.97 -0.17
C GLU A 115 30.08 -7.67 0.43
N MET A 116 30.24 -8.97 0.10
CA MET A 116 31.33 -9.79 0.58
C MET A 116 32.14 -10.42 -0.57
N PRO A 117 33.47 -10.48 -0.44
CA PRO A 117 34.33 -9.78 0.51
C PRO A 117 34.26 -8.26 0.39
N PRO A 118 34.52 -7.48 1.48
CA PRO A 118 34.43 -6.01 1.44
C PRO A 118 35.42 -5.38 0.45
N ARG A 119 35.15 -4.15 0.02
CA ARG A 119 36.04 -3.37 -0.86
C ARG A 119 37.41 -3.16 -0.19
N GLY A 120 38.48 -3.30 -0.98
CA GLY A 120 39.84 -3.20 -0.47
C GLY A 120 40.45 -4.51 0.07
N MET A 121 39.60 -5.54 0.26
CA MET A 121 40.06 -6.88 0.60
C MET A 121 40.29 -7.73 -0.66
N LYS A 122 41.10 -8.80 -0.55
CA LYS A 122 41.27 -9.77 -1.64
C LYS A 122 39.95 -10.41 -2.00
N ARG A 123 39.59 -10.37 -3.27
CA ARG A 123 38.30 -10.89 -3.79
C ARG A 123 38.55 -12.01 -4.81
N PRO A 124 37.65 -12.99 -4.88
CA PRO A 124 37.57 -13.90 -6.02
C PRO A 124 37.31 -13.13 -7.31
N SER A 125 37.58 -13.72 -8.48
CA SER A 125 37.14 -13.16 -9.76
C SER A 125 35.59 -13.14 -9.82
N LYS A 126 35.01 -12.35 -10.74
CA LYS A 126 33.56 -12.31 -10.94
C LYS A 126 33.00 -13.68 -11.32
N GLU A 127 33.72 -14.40 -12.14
CA GLU A 127 33.36 -15.75 -12.60
C GLU A 127 33.41 -16.76 -11.43
N GLN A 128 34.40 -16.68 -10.57
CA GLN A 128 34.50 -17.51 -9.37
C GLN A 128 33.38 -17.23 -8.36
N LEU A 129 33.00 -15.96 -8.23
CA LEU A 129 31.86 -15.59 -7.37
C LEU A 129 30.53 -16.09 -7.94
N ALA A 130 30.31 -15.93 -9.24
CA ALA A 130 29.12 -16.41 -9.91
C ALA A 130 28.98 -17.93 -9.82
N ASP A 131 30.07 -18.66 -10.09
CA ASP A 131 30.11 -20.10 -9.96
C ASP A 131 29.88 -20.59 -8.51
N PHE A 132 30.48 -19.93 -7.54
CA PHE A 132 30.24 -20.24 -6.12
C PHE A 132 28.81 -19.98 -5.68
N THR A 133 28.22 -18.84 -6.07
CA THR A 133 26.85 -18.52 -5.70
C THR A 133 25.84 -19.44 -6.37
N HIS A 134 26.08 -19.78 -7.63
CA HIS A 134 25.22 -20.73 -8.36
C HIS A 134 25.25 -22.13 -7.72
N TRP A 135 26.45 -22.67 -7.45
CA TRP A 135 26.62 -23.95 -6.76
C TRP A 135 25.91 -23.94 -5.40
N LEU A 136 26.10 -22.89 -4.61
CA LEU A 136 25.53 -22.81 -3.27
C LEU A 136 24.01 -22.76 -3.32
N GLU A 137 23.45 -21.94 -4.21
CA GLU A 137 22.01 -21.83 -4.43
C GLU A 137 21.41 -23.19 -4.84
N GLU A 138 21.96 -23.82 -5.87
CA GLU A 138 21.50 -25.13 -6.35
C GLU A 138 21.57 -26.22 -5.26
N SER A 139 22.65 -26.21 -4.46
CA SER A 139 22.85 -27.18 -3.39
C SER A 139 21.84 -27.00 -2.25
N LEU A 140 21.57 -25.75 -1.85
CA LEU A 140 20.57 -25.42 -0.84
C LEU A 140 19.15 -25.76 -1.33
N ASP A 141 18.86 -25.53 -2.60
CA ASP A 141 17.55 -25.85 -3.18
C ASP A 141 17.32 -27.37 -3.31
N LYS A 142 18.33 -28.12 -3.73
CA LYS A 142 18.28 -29.60 -3.73
C LYS A 142 18.05 -30.15 -2.32
N MET A 143 18.70 -29.59 -1.31
CA MET A 143 18.50 -29.96 0.08
C MET A 143 17.08 -29.64 0.55
N GLY A 144 16.57 -28.43 0.24
CA GLY A 144 15.20 -28.04 0.57
C GLY A 144 14.15 -28.92 -0.11
N ALA A 145 14.37 -29.32 -1.36
CA ALA A 145 13.50 -30.22 -2.08
C ALA A 145 13.50 -31.65 -1.51
N ALA A 146 14.65 -32.14 -1.05
CA ALA A 146 14.79 -33.46 -0.45
C ALA A 146 14.11 -33.56 0.94
N ALA A 147 14.09 -32.48 1.70
CA ALA A 147 13.49 -32.40 3.04
C ALA A 147 12.58 -31.16 3.17
N PRO A 148 11.37 -31.17 2.56
CA PRO A 148 10.48 -30.02 2.57
C PRO A 148 10.15 -29.56 3.99
N ASN A 149 10.37 -28.27 4.28
CA ASN A 149 10.06 -27.67 5.56
C ASN A 149 9.07 -26.53 5.40
N PRO A 150 7.79 -26.70 5.78
CA PRO A 150 6.79 -25.63 5.67
C PRO A 150 6.94 -24.56 6.77
N GLY A 151 7.92 -24.71 7.64
CA GLY A 151 8.11 -23.85 8.79
C GLY A 151 7.30 -24.26 10.01
N ARG A 152 7.41 -23.45 11.05
CA ARG A 152 6.71 -23.66 12.31
C ARG A 152 5.21 -23.39 12.19
N ALA A 153 4.42 -24.15 12.93
CA ALA A 153 3.00 -23.88 13.07
C ALA A 153 2.78 -22.57 13.86
N THR A 154 1.89 -21.73 13.38
CA THR A 154 1.52 -20.49 14.04
C THR A 154 0.03 -20.48 14.36
N LEU A 155 -0.34 -19.89 15.48
CA LEU A 155 -1.72 -19.56 15.82
C LEU A 155 -1.88 -18.04 15.70
N ARG A 156 -2.53 -17.59 14.65
CA ARG A 156 -2.69 -16.17 14.34
C ARG A 156 -4.12 -15.72 14.63
N ARG A 157 -4.30 -14.64 15.42
CA ARG A 157 -5.58 -13.92 15.45
C ARG A 157 -5.70 -12.96 14.28
N MET A 158 -6.92 -12.56 13.96
CA MET A 158 -7.13 -11.42 13.06
C MET A 158 -6.55 -10.15 13.67
N ASN A 159 -5.88 -9.33 12.86
CA ASN A 159 -5.59 -7.95 13.23
C ASN A 159 -6.87 -7.09 13.11
N ARG A 160 -6.82 -5.82 13.54
CA ARG A 160 -8.01 -4.95 13.55
C ARG A 160 -8.62 -4.73 12.17
N ALA A 161 -7.81 -4.65 11.11
CA ALA A 161 -8.29 -4.47 9.74
C ALA A 161 -8.97 -5.75 9.21
N GLU A 162 -8.37 -6.91 9.48
CA GLU A 162 -8.95 -8.21 9.14
C GLU A 162 -10.27 -8.47 9.88
N TYR A 163 -10.34 -8.11 11.17
CA TYR A 163 -11.57 -8.19 11.95
C TYR A 163 -12.68 -7.31 11.37
N ALA A 164 -12.38 -6.04 11.06
CA ALA A 164 -13.35 -5.11 10.46
C ALA A 164 -13.83 -5.60 9.08
N ASN A 165 -12.92 -6.09 8.23
CA ASN A 165 -13.26 -6.66 6.94
C ASN A 165 -14.12 -7.93 7.07
N ALA A 166 -13.77 -8.82 8.02
CA ALA A 166 -14.52 -10.04 8.28
C ALA A 166 -15.95 -9.72 8.76
N VAL A 167 -16.11 -8.73 9.64
CA VAL A 167 -17.42 -8.24 10.10
C VAL A 167 -18.23 -7.65 8.94
N ARG A 168 -17.61 -6.77 8.13
CA ARG A 168 -18.26 -6.20 6.95
C ARG A 168 -18.78 -7.30 6.03
N ASP A 169 -17.94 -8.29 5.72
CA ASP A 169 -18.27 -9.34 4.77
C ASP A 169 -19.22 -10.39 5.37
N LEU A 170 -19.15 -10.66 6.67
CA LEU A 170 -20.08 -11.55 7.37
C LEU A 170 -21.47 -10.95 7.45
N LEU A 171 -21.59 -9.66 7.76
CA LEU A 171 -22.84 -9.02 8.14
C LEU A 171 -23.35 -7.96 7.13
N ALA A 172 -22.63 -7.69 6.06
CA ALA A 172 -22.88 -6.57 5.16
C ALA A 172 -22.99 -5.22 5.92
N LEU A 173 -22.20 -5.04 6.97
CA LEU A 173 -22.14 -3.85 7.80
C LEU A 173 -20.92 -3.01 7.40
N ASP A 174 -21.15 -2.00 6.56
CA ASP A 174 -20.10 -1.10 6.08
C ASP A 174 -19.89 0.07 7.04
N VAL A 175 -19.34 -0.24 8.20
CA VAL A 175 -18.95 0.73 9.25
C VAL A 175 -17.55 0.41 9.69
N ASP A 176 -16.70 1.44 9.82
CA ASP A 176 -15.31 1.28 10.25
C ASP A 176 -15.21 0.90 11.74
N MET A 177 -15.34 -0.38 12.01
CA MET A 177 -15.20 -0.92 13.37
C MET A 177 -13.73 -1.09 13.80
N ALA A 178 -12.76 -0.92 12.90
CA ALA A 178 -11.35 -0.94 13.24
C ALA A 178 -10.98 0.18 14.24
N LYS A 179 -11.70 1.29 14.21
CA LYS A 179 -11.49 2.44 15.12
C LYS A 179 -11.78 2.11 16.59
N ASP A 180 -12.64 1.15 16.86
CA ASP A 180 -13.02 0.76 18.22
C ASP A 180 -11.97 -0.18 18.85
N LEU A 181 -11.06 -0.71 18.04
CA LEU A 181 -9.97 -1.61 18.47
C LEU A 181 -8.62 -0.85 18.52
N PRO A 182 -7.72 -1.22 19.44
CA PRO A 182 -6.38 -0.65 19.47
C PRO A 182 -5.60 -0.97 18.19
N VAL A 183 -4.59 -0.16 17.90
CA VAL A 183 -3.65 -0.42 16.81
C VAL A 183 -2.83 -1.66 17.14
N ASP A 184 -2.70 -2.56 16.17
CA ASP A 184 -1.83 -3.72 16.30
C ASP A 184 -0.35 -3.33 16.13
N ASP A 185 0.52 -4.00 16.88
CA ASP A 185 1.96 -3.90 16.69
C ASP A 185 2.38 -4.52 15.35
N THR A 186 3.55 -4.11 14.85
CA THR A 186 4.09 -4.59 13.58
C THR A 186 5.34 -5.45 13.78
N GLY A 187 5.42 -6.57 13.06
CA GLY A 187 6.61 -7.40 12.96
C GLY A 187 6.98 -7.64 11.49
N TYR A 188 8.27 -7.66 11.18
CA TYR A 188 8.79 -7.83 9.81
C TYR A 188 8.21 -6.84 8.79
N GLY A 189 7.68 -5.70 9.28
CA GLY A 189 7.06 -4.65 8.45
C GLY A 189 5.54 -4.78 8.27
N PHE A 190 4.88 -5.77 8.89
CA PHE A 190 3.44 -6.03 8.76
C PHE A 190 2.76 -6.22 10.11
N ASP A 191 1.48 -5.84 10.18
CA ASP A 191 0.62 -5.93 11.37
C ASP A 191 -0.20 -7.23 11.44
N ASN A 192 0.06 -8.17 10.53
CA ASN A 192 -0.61 -9.48 10.49
C ASN A 192 0.29 -10.64 10.95
N ILE A 193 1.38 -10.35 11.65
CA ILE A 193 2.38 -11.34 12.08
C ILE A 193 1.94 -12.05 13.36
N ALA A 194 1.86 -13.37 13.32
CA ALA A 194 1.36 -14.21 14.43
C ALA A 194 2.09 -14.01 15.75
N ASP A 195 3.43 -13.85 15.71
CA ASP A 195 4.26 -13.72 16.91
C ASP A 195 4.00 -12.43 17.70
N ILE A 196 3.48 -11.40 17.03
CA ILE A 196 3.23 -10.09 17.60
C ILE A 196 1.77 -9.95 18.05
N LEU A 197 0.85 -10.65 17.40
CA LEU A 197 -0.59 -10.54 17.61
C LEU A 197 -1.04 -11.28 18.88
N THR A 198 -0.68 -10.75 20.04
CA THR A 198 -1.11 -11.28 21.36
C THR A 198 -2.54 -10.84 21.71
N VAL A 199 -3.14 -11.50 22.69
CA VAL A 199 -4.46 -11.13 23.26
C VAL A 199 -4.28 -10.81 24.74
N SER A 200 -4.43 -9.53 25.08
CA SER A 200 -4.49 -9.08 26.47
C SER A 200 -5.93 -9.05 26.98
N PRO A 201 -6.16 -9.07 28.30
CA PRO A 201 -7.50 -8.88 28.87
C PRO A 201 -8.16 -7.59 28.36
N THR A 202 -7.44 -6.49 28.30
CA THR A 202 -7.94 -5.20 27.79
C THR A 202 -8.39 -5.29 26.31
N LEU A 203 -7.64 -6.01 25.47
CA LEU A 203 -8.03 -6.24 24.09
C LEU A 203 -9.30 -7.10 24.01
N MET A 204 -9.43 -8.12 24.88
CA MET A 204 -10.64 -8.94 24.92
C MET A 204 -11.87 -8.10 25.32
N ASP A 205 -11.75 -7.21 26.30
CA ASP A 205 -12.82 -6.28 26.69
C ASP A 205 -13.23 -5.38 25.51
N ARG A 206 -12.25 -4.92 24.73
CA ARG A 206 -12.53 -4.14 23.51
C ARG A 206 -13.27 -4.97 22.47
N TYR A 207 -12.86 -6.22 22.23
CA TYR A 207 -13.59 -7.13 21.34
C TYR A 207 -15.03 -7.36 21.80
N MET A 208 -15.27 -7.60 23.09
CA MET A 208 -16.61 -7.80 23.62
C MET A 208 -17.49 -6.57 23.43
N ASN A 209 -16.99 -5.36 23.77
CA ASN A 209 -17.70 -4.11 23.60
C ASN A 209 -18.02 -3.83 22.13
N THR A 210 -17.04 -4.03 21.25
CA THR A 210 -17.19 -3.83 19.81
C THR A 210 -18.17 -4.84 19.20
N ALA A 211 -18.09 -6.11 19.61
CA ALA A 211 -19.01 -7.16 19.15
C ALA A 211 -20.46 -6.85 19.54
N GLY A 212 -20.69 -6.40 20.79
CA GLY A 212 -22.03 -5.96 21.25
C GLY A 212 -22.56 -4.77 20.43
N LYS A 213 -21.69 -3.80 20.11
CA LYS A 213 -22.06 -2.66 19.25
C LYS A 213 -22.40 -3.13 17.83
N ILE A 214 -21.58 -4.01 17.26
CA ILE A 214 -21.80 -4.59 15.91
C ILE A 214 -23.11 -5.38 15.87
N ALA A 215 -23.34 -6.26 16.86
CA ALA A 215 -24.55 -7.07 16.91
C ALA A 215 -25.80 -6.21 16.95
N ARG A 216 -25.84 -5.18 17.80
CA ARG A 216 -26.96 -4.25 17.88
C ARG A 216 -27.16 -3.44 16.60
N LEU A 217 -26.09 -2.89 16.01
CA LEU A 217 -26.19 -2.14 14.75
C LEU A 217 -26.69 -3.01 13.59
N SER A 218 -26.19 -4.23 13.47
CA SER A 218 -26.52 -5.12 12.35
C SER A 218 -27.93 -5.70 12.43
N THR A 219 -28.45 -5.90 13.66
CA THR A 219 -29.82 -6.38 13.88
C THR A 219 -30.84 -5.25 14.02
N GLY A 220 -30.39 -4.00 14.17
CA GLY A 220 -31.27 -2.85 14.39
C GLY A 220 -31.76 -2.71 15.83
N GLN A 221 -31.05 -3.32 16.79
CA GLN A 221 -31.37 -3.27 18.23
C GLN A 221 -30.62 -2.13 18.94
N THR A 222 -30.49 -0.99 18.30
CA THR A 222 -29.83 0.19 18.85
C THR A 222 -30.80 1.03 19.66
N SER A 223 -30.25 1.81 20.62
CA SER A 223 -31.06 2.75 21.39
C SER A 223 -31.66 3.83 20.49
N SER A 224 -32.91 4.17 20.73
CA SER A 224 -33.57 5.32 20.09
C SER A 224 -33.24 6.66 20.76
N ARG A 225 -32.29 6.68 21.71
CA ARG A 225 -31.84 7.93 22.35
C ARG A 225 -31.18 8.85 21.32
N VAL A 226 -31.53 10.13 21.37
CA VAL A 226 -30.90 11.16 20.54
C VAL A 226 -29.41 11.30 20.92
N ILE A 227 -28.55 11.14 19.93
CA ILE A 227 -27.08 11.32 20.05
C ILE A 227 -26.65 12.28 18.95
N THR A 228 -25.75 13.21 19.28
CA THR A 228 -25.08 14.05 18.27
C THR A 228 -23.72 13.45 17.92
N THR A 229 -23.48 13.31 16.64
CA THR A 229 -22.18 12.87 16.10
C THR A 229 -21.57 14.01 15.31
N ASP A 230 -20.36 14.43 15.71
CA ASP A 230 -19.66 15.57 15.12
C ASP A 230 -18.62 15.13 14.11
N TYR A 231 -18.57 15.84 12.99
CA TYR A 231 -17.58 15.66 11.92
C TYR A 231 -16.89 17.00 11.67
N LYS A 232 -15.71 17.18 12.25
CA LYS A 232 -14.89 18.37 12.05
C LYS A 232 -14.18 18.27 10.70
N LEU A 233 -14.31 19.30 9.89
CA LEU A 233 -13.59 19.44 8.65
C LEU A 233 -12.24 20.11 8.97
N THR A 234 -11.15 19.49 8.56
CA THR A 234 -9.82 20.02 8.86
C THR A 234 -9.55 21.28 8.05
N LYS A 235 -8.96 22.31 8.66
CA LYS A 235 -8.55 23.56 7.98
C LYS A 235 -7.68 23.31 6.76
N ASP A 236 -6.88 22.23 6.79
CA ASP A 236 -5.98 21.84 5.71
C ASP A 236 -6.70 21.50 4.39
N LEU A 237 -8.02 21.26 4.42
CA LEU A 237 -8.85 21.06 3.23
C LEU A 237 -9.17 22.36 2.49
N PHE A 238 -9.10 23.50 3.18
CA PHE A 238 -9.64 24.78 2.70
C PHE A 238 -8.60 25.89 2.52
N GLU A 239 -7.39 25.70 3.06
CA GLU A 239 -6.33 26.70 2.97
C GLU A 239 -5.22 26.21 2.04
N ASN A 240 -4.88 27.03 1.04
CA ASN A 240 -3.62 26.84 0.34
C ASN A 240 -2.45 27.20 1.26
N ALA A 241 -1.24 27.00 0.81
CA ALA A 241 -0.03 27.25 1.57
C ALA A 241 0.15 28.68 2.12
N PHE A 242 -0.58 29.64 1.61
CA PHE A 242 -0.53 31.03 2.03
C PHE A 242 -1.67 31.40 2.98
N GLY A 243 -2.42 30.41 3.50
CA GLY A 243 -3.62 30.65 4.32
C GLY A 243 -4.76 31.26 3.53
N VAL A 244 -4.70 31.22 2.20
CA VAL A 244 -5.77 31.68 1.33
C VAL A 244 -6.74 30.51 1.13
N PRO A 245 -8.03 30.65 1.43
CA PRO A 245 -9.02 29.61 1.18
C PRO A 245 -8.96 29.14 -0.28
N ALA A 246 -9.11 27.85 -0.50
CA ALA A 246 -9.21 27.29 -1.84
C ALA A 246 -10.54 27.70 -2.47
N TYR A 247 -10.56 28.89 -3.02
CA TYR A 247 -11.75 29.47 -3.63
C TYR A 247 -12.22 28.58 -4.79
N ASN A 248 -13.51 28.33 -4.84
CA ASN A 248 -14.20 27.73 -5.96
C ASN A 248 -13.83 26.26 -6.28
N GLU A 249 -13.20 25.54 -5.36
CA GLU A 249 -12.88 24.12 -5.53
C GLU A 249 -13.78 23.19 -4.73
N ARG A 250 -14.05 22.01 -5.28
CA ARG A 250 -14.80 20.93 -4.63
C ARG A 250 -13.96 20.30 -3.52
N ALA A 251 -14.48 20.30 -2.28
CA ALA A 251 -13.71 19.81 -1.12
C ALA A 251 -13.71 18.27 -0.96
N SER A 252 -14.67 17.57 -1.58
CA SER A 252 -14.81 16.12 -1.51
C SER A 252 -15.40 15.58 -2.81
N ASP A 253 -14.97 14.38 -3.22
CA ASP A 253 -15.56 13.68 -4.37
C ASP A 253 -16.98 13.18 -4.12
N ASP A 254 -17.40 13.10 -2.85
CA ASP A 254 -18.78 12.80 -2.45
C ASP A 254 -19.73 13.99 -2.64
N LEU A 255 -19.22 15.18 -2.96
CA LEU A 255 -20.03 16.36 -3.29
C LEU A 255 -20.18 16.51 -4.81
N PRO A 256 -21.25 17.19 -5.30
CA PRO A 256 -21.42 17.47 -6.72
C PRO A 256 -20.28 18.28 -7.34
N LEU A 257 -20.10 18.15 -8.67
CA LEU A 257 -19.02 18.79 -9.42
C LEU A 257 -19.11 20.33 -9.42
N ASP A 258 -20.33 20.87 -9.30
CA ASP A 258 -20.62 22.30 -9.22
C ASP A 258 -20.53 22.88 -7.81
N SER A 259 -20.05 22.11 -6.86
CA SER A 259 -19.84 22.55 -5.47
C SER A 259 -18.47 23.18 -5.26
N ARG A 260 -18.40 24.10 -4.28
CA ARG A 260 -17.16 24.65 -3.72
C ARG A 260 -17.20 24.62 -2.20
N GLY A 261 -16.03 24.51 -1.57
CA GLY A 261 -15.95 24.40 -0.12
C GLY A 261 -16.77 23.24 0.43
N GLY A 262 -17.14 23.32 1.68
CA GLY A 262 -17.98 22.31 2.32
C GLY A 262 -17.25 21.02 2.64
N GLY A 263 -18.03 19.98 2.86
CA GLY A 263 -17.53 18.64 3.13
C GLY A 263 -18.65 17.60 3.07
N ALA A 264 -18.25 16.35 2.96
CA ALA A 264 -19.13 15.21 3.04
C ALA A 264 -18.50 14.10 3.88
N PHE A 265 -19.34 13.31 4.52
CA PHE A 265 -18.91 12.17 5.34
C PHE A 265 -19.93 11.05 5.31
N LYS A 266 -19.49 9.85 5.70
CA LYS A 266 -20.34 8.68 5.84
C LYS A 266 -20.92 8.62 7.26
N PHE A 267 -22.24 8.64 7.36
CA PHE A 267 -23.02 8.52 8.60
C PHE A 267 -23.84 7.24 8.57
N TYR A 268 -23.77 6.42 9.61
CA TYR A 268 -24.64 5.27 9.76
C TYR A 268 -25.88 5.66 10.57
N ALA A 269 -27.04 5.75 9.90
CA ALA A 269 -28.33 5.96 10.54
C ALA A 269 -28.81 4.64 11.18
N PRO A 270 -28.94 4.54 12.51
CA PRO A 270 -29.30 3.28 13.16
C PRO A 270 -30.77 2.90 12.96
N HIS A 271 -31.63 3.86 12.64
CA HIS A 271 -33.07 3.68 12.49
C HIS A 271 -33.62 4.45 11.28
N ASP A 272 -34.79 4.01 10.77
CA ASP A 272 -35.66 4.85 9.96
C ASP A 272 -36.23 5.93 10.87
N ALA A 273 -35.80 7.19 10.72
CA ALA A 273 -36.09 8.27 11.64
C ALA A 273 -35.83 9.64 11.01
N THR A 274 -36.24 10.71 11.69
CA THR A 274 -35.79 12.06 11.39
C THR A 274 -34.44 12.34 12.04
N TYR A 275 -33.53 13.00 11.30
CA TYR A 275 -32.24 13.44 11.81
C TYR A 275 -32.04 14.93 11.53
N ALA A 276 -31.43 15.64 12.47
CA ALA A 276 -31.08 17.04 12.32
C ALA A 276 -29.60 17.14 11.86
N ILE A 277 -29.39 17.62 10.64
CA ILE A 277 -28.09 17.95 10.09
C ILE A 277 -27.76 19.38 10.50
N GLN A 278 -26.74 19.55 11.33
CA GLN A 278 -26.29 20.85 11.84
C GLN A 278 -25.01 21.24 11.11
N ILE A 279 -24.98 22.46 10.59
CA ILE A 279 -23.89 22.96 9.76
C ILE A 279 -23.29 24.16 10.47
N TYR A 280 -21.98 24.12 10.74
CA TYR A 280 -21.25 25.20 11.38
C TYR A 280 -20.28 25.83 10.37
N LEU A 281 -20.42 27.15 10.21
CA LEU A 281 -19.59 27.90 9.28
C LEU A 281 -18.47 28.63 10.03
N ASN A 282 -17.38 28.99 9.31
CA ASN A 282 -16.35 29.84 9.86
C ASN A 282 -16.90 31.21 10.22
N SER A 283 -16.50 31.73 11.39
CA SER A 283 -16.92 33.05 11.87
C SER A 283 -16.17 34.22 11.22
N GLY A 284 -15.15 33.95 10.41
CA GLY A 284 -14.25 34.99 9.89
C GLY A 284 -13.30 35.60 10.94
N THR A 285 -13.35 35.16 12.20
CA THR A 285 -12.42 35.53 13.28
C THR A 285 -11.52 34.35 13.63
N GLN A 286 -10.25 34.60 13.96
CA GLN A 286 -9.21 33.59 14.10
C GLN A 286 -9.22 32.78 15.41
N THR A 287 -10.24 32.89 16.25
CA THR A 287 -10.29 32.18 17.52
C THR A 287 -11.14 30.92 17.44
N GLU A 288 -10.56 29.77 17.73
CA GLU A 288 -11.17 28.45 17.72
C GLU A 288 -12.36 28.26 18.70
N ASN A 289 -12.62 29.22 19.57
CA ASN A 289 -13.53 29.08 20.72
C ASN A 289 -14.90 29.77 20.58
N GLU A 290 -15.14 30.54 19.54
CA GLU A 290 -16.43 31.18 19.32
C GLU A 290 -17.12 30.64 18.07
N ILE A 291 -17.80 29.52 18.23
CA ILE A 291 -18.84 29.11 17.29
C ILE A 291 -20.03 30.03 17.56
N ASP A 292 -20.06 31.14 16.88
CA ASP A 292 -21.10 32.15 17.00
C ASP A 292 -22.45 31.53 16.61
N ALA A 293 -23.48 31.77 17.41
CA ALA A 293 -24.84 31.29 17.17
C ALA A 293 -25.39 31.69 15.78
N TYR A 294 -24.84 32.74 15.17
CA TYR A 294 -25.21 33.23 13.83
C TYR A 294 -24.64 32.42 12.66
N ASN A 295 -23.73 31.45 12.95
CA ASN A 295 -23.07 30.64 11.94
C ASN A 295 -23.53 29.17 11.98
N ARG A 296 -24.59 28.88 12.72
CA ARG A 296 -25.16 27.54 12.81
C ARG A 296 -26.46 27.46 12.00
N TYR A 297 -26.54 26.45 11.14
CA TYR A 297 -27.73 26.13 10.37
C TYR A 297 -28.19 24.72 10.72
N GLU A 298 -29.47 24.44 10.68
CA GLU A 298 -30.03 23.13 10.95
C GLU A 298 -31.08 22.76 9.90
N VAL A 299 -30.96 21.51 9.41
CA VAL A 299 -31.91 20.91 8.46
C VAL A 299 -32.37 19.57 9.01
N LYS A 300 -33.68 19.40 9.22
CA LYS A 300 -34.25 18.11 9.62
C LYS A 300 -34.62 17.30 8.38
N VAL A 301 -34.09 16.08 8.29
CA VAL A 301 -34.26 15.20 7.13
C VAL A 301 -34.69 13.81 7.59
N PRO A 302 -35.73 13.20 7.00
CA PRO A 302 -36.04 11.79 7.22
C PRO A 302 -34.96 10.94 6.53
N LEU A 303 -34.26 10.10 7.29
CA LEU A 303 -33.29 9.18 6.78
C LEU A 303 -33.76 7.74 6.95
N LYS A 304 -33.51 6.91 5.94
CA LYS A 304 -33.61 5.47 6.07
C LYS A 304 -32.38 4.92 6.81
N ALA A 305 -32.57 3.88 7.62
CA ALA A 305 -31.49 3.21 8.32
C ALA A 305 -30.41 2.70 7.37
N GLY A 306 -29.18 2.63 7.85
CA GLY A 306 -27.99 2.20 7.10
C GLY A 306 -27.02 3.34 6.81
N LEU A 307 -26.00 3.06 6.01
CA LEU A 307 -24.93 4.02 5.66
C LEU A 307 -25.50 5.11 4.73
N ARG A 308 -25.25 6.38 5.07
CA ARG A 308 -25.67 7.56 4.33
C ARG A 308 -24.47 8.46 4.07
N THR A 309 -24.42 9.08 2.92
CA THR A 309 -23.47 10.17 2.66
C THR A 309 -24.17 11.48 2.93
N ILE A 310 -23.66 12.24 3.90
CA ILE A 310 -24.23 13.55 4.28
C ILE A 310 -23.19 14.60 3.95
N GLY A 311 -23.61 15.68 3.28
CA GLY A 311 -22.72 16.77 2.91
C GLY A 311 -23.41 18.13 2.93
N ALA A 312 -22.60 19.18 3.02
CA ALA A 312 -23.04 20.55 2.78
C ALA A 312 -21.94 21.28 1.99
N SER A 313 -22.35 22.10 1.04
CA SER A 313 -21.42 22.84 0.17
C SER A 313 -22.07 24.10 -0.41
N PHE A 314 -21.25 25.04 -0.80
CA PHE A 314 -21.67 26.19 -1.59
C PHE A 314 -21.63 25.84 -3.09
N ARG A 315 -22.36 26.59 -3.91
CA ARG A 315 -22.28 26.45 -5.36
C ARG A 315 -21.05 27.17 -5.90
N LYS A 316 -20.44 26.62 -6.94
CA LYS A 316 -19.37 27.29 -7.67
C LYS A 316 -19.89 28.61 -8.23
N GLN A 317 -19.10 29.66 -8.13
CA GLN A 317 -19.36 30.93 -8.78
C GLN A 317 -18.73 30.90 -10.17
N LEU A 318 -19.54 30.62 -11.20
CA LEU A 318 -19.09 30.52 -12.59
C LEU A 318 -18.63 31.84 -13.22
N ALA A 319 -18.91 32.97 -12.56
CA ALA A 319 -18.62 34.30 -13.10
C ALA A 319 -17.29 34.92 -12.59
N LEU A 320 -16.49 34.21 -11.82
CA LEU A 320 -15.13 34.64 -11.55
C LEU A 320 -14.25 34.14 -12.68
N ASP A 321 -13.88 35.05 -13.57
CA ASP A 321 -12.91 34.84 -14.62
C ASP A 321 -11.65 34.19 -14.00
N GLU A 322 -11.34 32.96 -14.37
CA GLU A 322 -10.15 32.23 -13.86
C GLU A 322 -8.85 32.99 -14.13
N ASN A 323 -8.90 33.96 -15.07
CA ASN A 323 -7.80 34.88 -15.38
C ASN A 323 -7.65 36.05 -14.39
N LEU A 324 -8.63 36.29 -13.52
CA LEU A 324 -8.59 37.42 -12.56
C LEU A 324 -8.03 37.02 -11.19
N LEU A 325 -7.80 35.76 -10.92
CA LEU A 325 -7.08 35.34 -9.71
C LEU A 325 -5.58 35.62 -9.92
N PRO A 326 -4.95 36.50 -9.09
CA PRO A 326 -3.54 36.77 -9.24
C PRO A 326 -2.74 35.49 -9.01
N LYS A 327 -2.01 35.06 -10.02
CA LYS A 327 -1.09 33.90 -9.95
C LYS A 327 0.13 34.17 -9.05
N THR A 328 0.28 35.42 -8.56
CA THR A 328 1.36 35.83 -7.68
C THR A 328 0.88 36.81 -6.62
N THR A 329 1.44 36.77 -5.43
CA THR A 329 1.17 37.64 -4.27
C THR A 329 1.57 39.10 -4.47
N THR A 330 2.07 39.51 -5.64
CA THR A 330 2.58 40.84 -5.96
C THR A 330 1.66 41.67 -6.86
N GLY A 331 0.48 41.17 -7.23
CA GLY A 331 -0.50 41.92 -8.02
C GLY A 331 -1.30 42.95 -7.19
N PRO A 332 -1.91 43.99 -7.84
CA PRO A 332 -2.76 44.92 -7.15
C PRO A 332 -3.93 44.18 -6.48
N ARG A 333 -4.19 44.52 -5.21
CA ARG A 333 -5.27 43.91 -4.42
C ARG A 333 -6.62 44.11 -5.11
N PRO A 334 -7.48 43.08 -5.18
CA PRO A 334 -8.80 43.23 -5.78
C PRO A 334 -9.60 44.32 -5.05
N VAL A 335 -10.26 45.18 -5.85
CA VAL A 335 -11.10 46.25 -5.33
C VAL A 335 -12.32 45.67 -4.65
N LYS A 336 -12.65 46.16 -3.47
CA LYS A 336 -13.79 45.80 -2.66
C LYS A 336 -15.11 45.93 -3.43
N PRO A 337 -15.98 44.89 -3.45
CA PRO A 337 -17.36 45.10 -3.86
C PRO A 337 -18.08 45.92 -2.78
N SER A 338 -18.40 47.16 -3.08
CA SER A 338 -19.26 48.00 -2.27
C SER A 338 -20.71 47.68 -2.63
N GLY A 339 -21.31 46.71 -1.99
CA GLY A 339 -22.70 46.34 -2.17
C GLY A 339 -23.31 45.75 -0.89
N PRO A 340 -24.64 45.65 -0.80
CA PRO A 340 -25.31 45.00 0.30
C PRO A 340 -24.90 43.55 0.41
N ALA A 341 -24.95 42.96 1.63
CA ALA A 341 -24.60 41.55 1.88
C ALA A 341 -25.34 40.65 0.89
N THR A 342 -24.57 39.96 0.01
CA THR A 342 -25.15 39.01 -0.92
C THR A 342 -25.50 37.73 -0.20
N GLN A 343 -26.60 37.10 -0.55
CA GLN A 343 -26.99 35.80 -0.02
C GLN A 343 -26.28 34.70 -0.86
N LEU A 344 -25.58 33.80 -0.19
CA LEU A 344 -24.90 32.67 -0.84
C LEU A 344 -25.77 31.41 -0.69
N PRO A 345 -26.10 30.71 -1.74
CA PRO A 345 -26.78 29.43 -1.64
C PRO A 345 -25.84 28.37 -1.13
N MET A 346 -26.19 27.75 -0.01
CA MET A 346 -25.55 26.58 0.56
C MET A 346 -26.47 25.39 0.43
N ASP A 347 -26.06 24.39 -0.31
CA ASP A 347 -26.84 23.17 -0.53
C ASP A 347 -26.46 22.09 0.49
N VAL A 348 -27.48 21.41 1.03
CA VAL A 348 -27.37 20.25 1.91
C VAL A 348 -27.68 18.99 1.11
N TRP A 349 -26.85 18.00 1.23
CA TRP A 349 -26.87 16.78 0.43
C TRP A 349 -27.02 15.53 1.29
N VAL A 350 -27.82 14.58 0.80
CA VAL A 350 -27.92 13.22 1.34
C VAL A 350 -27.85 12.24 0.17
N ASP A 351 -26.90 11.32 0.20
CA ASP A 351 -26.67 10.29 -0.84
C ASP A 351 -26.56 10.89 -2.27
N GLY A 352 -25.96 12.08 -2.39
CA GLY A 352 -25.79 12.80 -3.65
C GLY A 352 -27.03 13.59 -4.11
N ALA A 353 -28.17 13.47 -3.40
CA ALA A 353 -29.35 14.26 -3.67
C ALA A 353 -29.39 15.53 -2.82
N ARG A 354 -29.71 16.66 -3.42
CA ARG A 354 -29.89 17.91 -2.71
C ARG A 354 -31.22 17.88 -1.96
N VAL A 355 -31.18 17.95 -0.62
CA VAL A 355 -32.38 17.92 0.24
C VAL A 355 -32.88 19.30 0.58
N GLN A 356 -31.98 20.29 0.67
CA GLN A 356 -32.35 21.68 0.94
C GLN A 356 -31.28 22.65 0.45
N THR A 357 -31.69 23.85 0.08
CA THR A 357 -30.83 25.01 -0.14
C THR A 357 -31.09 26.04 0.95
N LEU A 358 -30.05 26.44 1.65
CA LEU A 358 -30.06 27.49 2.68
C LEU A 358 -29.48 28.78 2.12
N SER A 359 -30.03 29.91 2.56
CA SER A 359 -29.50 31.23 2.22
C SER A 359 -28.58 31.70 3.32
N VAL A 360 -27.31 31.86 3.01
CA VAL A 360 -26.24 32.23 3.96
C VAL A 360 -25.77 33.65 3.65
N PRO A 361 -25.85 34.61 4.58
CA PRO A 361 -25.34 35.94 4.31
C PRO A 361 -23.82 35.94 4.11
N SER A 362 -23.34 36.54 3.00
CA SER A 362 -21.96 36.90 2.86
C SER A 362 -21.73 38.22 3.55
N TYR A 363 -20.93 38.27 4.62
CA TYR A 363 -20.63 39.54 5.27
C TYR A 363 -19.67 40.34 4.36
N ALA A 364 -20.18 41.52 3.90
CA ALA A 364 -19.26 42.57 3.48
C ALA A 364 -18.58 43.14 4.72
N ASN A 365 -17.25 43.21 4.73
CA ASN A 365 -16.46 43.72 5.85
C ASN A 365 -16.90 45.11 6.28
N GLY A 366 -17.02 45.35 7.60
CA GLY A 366 -17.22 46.69 8.18
C GLY A 366 -16.07 47.64 7.89
N PRO A 367 -16.28 48.96 8.02
CA PRO A 367 -15.22 49.95 7.82
C PRO A 367 -14.11 49.72 8.86
N GLY A 368 -12.89 49.49 8.37
CA GLY A 368 -11.67 49.39 9.18
C GLY A 368 -10.96 48.04 9.20
N MET A 369 -11.52 46.97 8.68
CA MET A 369 -10.83 45.68 8.56
C MET A 369 -10.11 45.50 7.24
N GLN A 370 -8.85 45.05 7.27
CA GLN A 370 -8.09 44.73 6.08
C GLN A 370 -8.81 43.60 5.33
N GLN A 371 -8.94 43.81 4.02
CA GLN A 371 -9.72 42.96 3.11
C GLN A 371 -9.15 41.55 2.99
N ASN A 372 -9.52 40.64 3.84
CA ASN A 372 -9.44 39.21 3.53
C ASN A 372 -10.84 38.78 3.06
N PHE A 373 -10.97 38.44 1.80
CA PHE A 373 -12.18 37.80 1.27
C PHE A 373 -12.29 36.39 1.89
N TYR A 374 -12.83 36.30 3.08
CA TYR A 374 -13.24 35.02 3.63
C TYR A 374 -14.53 34.61 2.96
N LEU A 375 -14.40 33.73 1.94
CA LEU A 375 -15.55 32.95 1.49
C LEU A 375 -16.02 32.11 2.68
N ARG A 376 -17.33 32.09 2.89
CA ARG A 376 -17.95 31.22 3.87
C ARG A 376 -17.62 29.77 3.54
N ASP A 377 -17.08 29.04 4.50
CA ASP A 377 -16.79 27.62 4.41
C ASP A 377 -17.44 26.86 5.57
N VAL A 378 -17.79 25.60 5.33
CA VAL A 378 -18.28 24.70 6.35
C VAL A 378 -17.10 24.19 7.19
N MET A 379 -17.15 24.41 8.49
CA MET A 379 -16.10 24.01 9.44
C MET A 379 -16.40 22.68 10.12
N GLN A 380 -17.68 22.42 10.35
CA GLN A 380 -18.14 21.21 11.01
C GLN A 380 -19.54 20.86 10.49
N LEU A 381 -19.77 19.58 10.35
CA LEU A 381 -21.08 18.99 10.18
C LEU A 381 -21.36 18.12 11.41
N SER A 382 -22.59 18.22 11.96
CA SER A 382 -23.02 17.34 13.03
C SER A 382 -24.37 16.73 12.67
N VAL A 383 -24.60 15.50 13.09
CA VAL A 383 -25.88 14.84 12.92
C VAL A 383 -26.43 14.46 14.27
N ALA A 384 -27.59 15.03 14.62
CA ALA A 384 -28.34 14.73 15.85
C ALA A 384 -29.57 13.87 15.52
N GLY A 385 -29.80 12.84 16.29
CA GLY A 385 -30.93 11.92 16.14
C GLY A 385 -30.66 10.57 16.81
N PRO A 386 -31.59 9.62 16.65
CA PRO A 386 -32.83 9.67 15.85
C PRO A 386 -33.98 10.43 16.57
N TYR A 387 -34.79 11.14 15.82
CA TYR A 387 -36.08 11.68 16.23
C TYR A 387 -37.20 10.93 15.49
N ASP A 388 -38.38 10.83 16.05
CA ASP A 388 -39.55 10.23 15.40
C ASP A 388 -39.27 8.87 14.77
N VAL A 389 -38.69 7.97 15.56
CA VAL A 389 -38.25 6.64 15.10
C VAL A 389 -39.46 5.83 14.61
N THR A 390 -39.38 5.34 13.36
CA THR A 390 -40.41 4.50 12.76
C THR A 390 -40.07 3.01 12.71
N GLY A 391 -38.78 2.65 12.94
CA GLY A 391 -38.35 1.27 13.07
C GLY A 391 -36.87 1.09 12.75
N PRO A 392 -36.34 -0.16 12.84
CA PRO A 392 -34.94 -0.48 12.59
C PRO A 392 -34.56 -0.45 11.11
N GLY A 393 -35.53 -0.22 10.22
CA GLY A 393 -35.34 -0.18 8.77
C GLY A 393 -34.97 -1.53 8.12
N ASP A 394 -34.90 -1.51 6.81
CA ASP A 394 -34.48 -2.66 6.00
C ASP A 394 -33.02 -2.47 5.50
N THR A 395 -32.05 -2.68 6.40
CA THR A 395 -30.63 -2.52 6.07
C THR A 395 -30.05 -3.75 5.36
N PRO A 396 -28.94 -3.61 4.60
CA PRO A 396 -28.23 -4.77 4.03
C PRO A 396 -27.88 -5.82 5.08
N SER A 397 -27.49 -5.41 6.30
CA SER A 397 -27.17 -6.30 7.42
C SER A 397 -28.38 -7.10 7.86
N ARG A 398 -29.51 -6.46 8.03
CA ARG A 398 -30.75 -7.14 8.43
C ARG A 398 -31.23 -8.14 7.39
N ARG A 399 -31.16 -7.81 6.10
CA ARG A 399 -31.46 -8.76 5.00
C ARG A 399 -30.52 -9.97 4.99
N LYS A 400 -29.25 -9.75 5.31
CA LYS A 400 -28.25 -10.83 5.35
C LYS A 400 -28.39 -11.72 6.57
N ILE A 401 -28.75 -11.17 7.72
CA ILE A 401 -28.91 -11.90 8.99
C ILE A 401 -30.26 -12.66 8.98
N PHE A 402 -31.37 -11.95 8.75
CA PHE A 402 -32.70 -12.50 8.87
C PHE A 402 -33.15 -13.20 7.57
N ILE A 403 -32.49 -14.33 7.26
CA ILE A 403 -32.83 -15.20 6.10
C ILE A 403 -34.18 -15.89 6.25
N CYS A 404 -34.77 -15.81 7.42
CA CYS A 404 -36.16 -16.18 7.74
C CYS A 404 -36.69 -15.27 8.85
N ARG A 405 -38.05 -15.13 8.89
CA ARG A 405 -38.78 -14.45 9.95
C ARG A 405 -39.91 -15.37 10.42
N PRO A 406 -39.98 -15.71 11.72
CA PRO A 406 -41.05 -16.55 12.23
C PRO A 406 -42.38 -15.78 12.17
N SER A 407 -43.41 -16.42 11.70
CA SER A 407 -44.79 -15.90 11.71
C SER A 407 -45.58 -16.29 12.98
N ALA A 408 -45.05 -17.23 13.75
CA ALA A 408 -45.59 -17.70 15.01
C ALA A 408 -44.47 -18.13 15.99
N PRO A 409 -44.70 -18.03 17.29
CA PRO A 409 -43.70 -18.41 18.31
C PRO A 409 -43.15 -19.84 18.15
N ALA A 410 -43.97 -20.80 17.71
CA ALA A 410 -43.53 -22.19 17.47
C ALA A 410 -42.45 -22.31 16.37
N GLN A 411 -42.29 -21.34 15.49
CA GLN A 411 -41.33 -21.33 14.39
C GLN A 411 -40.01 -20.66 14.78
N GLU A 412 -39.96 -19.91 15.90
CA GLU A 412 -38.82 -19.10 16.31
C GLU A 412 -37.53 -19.93 16.45
N ASN A 413 -37.57 -21.05 17.17
CA ASN A 413 -36.40 -21.89 17.39
C ASN A 413 -35.84 -22.47 16.09
N ALA A 414 -36.69 -22.89 15.17
CA ALA A 414 -36.26 -23.43 13.87
C ALA A 414 -35.63 -22.34 12.99
N CYS A 415 -36.21 -21.15 12.96
CA CYS A 415 -35.66 -20.02 12.24
C CYS A 415 -34.35 -19.52 12.87
N ALA A 416 -34.27 -19.38 14.22
CA ALA A 416 -33.05 -19.01 14.94
C ALA A 416 -31.92 -20.01 14.66
N THR A 417 -32.17 -21.30 14.75
CA THR A 417 -31.19 -22.34 14.44
C THR A 417 -30.67 -22.18 12.99
N ARG A 418 -31.54 -21.93 12.03
CA ARG A 418 -31.14 -21.73 10.61
C ARG A 418 -30.29 -20.50 10.43
N ILE A 419 -30.66 -19.36 11.04
CA ILE A 419 -29.87 -18.11 11.00
C ILE A 419 -28.49 -18.32 11.64
N LEU A 420 -28.45 -18.85 12.85
CA LEU A 420 -27.21 -19.04 13.61
C LEU A 420 -26.29 -20.05 12.93
N THR A 421 -26.85 -21.12 12.32
CA THR A 421 -26.04 -22.09 11.54
C THR A 421 -25.38 -21.42 10.34
N ALA A 422 -26.11 -20.58 9.59
CA ALA A 422 -25.57 -19.88 8.43
C ALA A 422 -24.46 -18.87 8.82
N LEU A 423 -24.70 -18.06 9.84
CA LEU A 423 -23.73 -17.09 10.36
C LEU A 423 -22.49 -17.78 10.93
N THR A 424 -22.68 -18.83 11.74
CA THR A 424 -21.57 -19.56 12.37
C THR A 424 -20.71 -20.28 11.33
N ARG A 425 -21.33 -20.90 10.28
CA ARG A 425 -20.58 -21.55 9.20
C ARG A 425 -19.66 -20.54 8.48
N ALA A 426 -20.18 -19.35 8.14
CA ALA A 426 -19.40 -18.31 7.49
C ALA A 426 -18.32 -17.74 8.44
N ALA A 427 -18.65 -17.44 9.69
CA ALA A 427 -17.75 -16.91 10.68
C ALA A 427 -16.61 -17.88 11.04
N TYR A 428 -16.93 -19.17 11.26
CA TYR A 428 -15.95 -20.20 11.64
C TYR A 428 -15.27 -20.83 10.42
N ARG A 429 -15.69 -20.47 9.21
CA ARG A 429 -15.06 -20.89 7.94
C ARG A 429 -15.01 -22.41 7.76
N ARG A 430 -15.98 -23.12 8.31
CA ARG A 430 -16.10 -24.60 8.26
C ARG A 430 -17.54 -25.05 8.49
N PRO A 431 -17.87 -26.29 8.12
CA PRO A 431 -19.15 -26.91 8.52
C PRO A 431 -19.39 -26.81 10.01
N VAL A 432 -20.64 -26.59 10.37
CA VAL A 432 -21.09 -26.37 11.76
C VAL A 432 -21.57 -27.69 12.36
N THR A 433 -21.26 -27.90 13.62
CA THR A 433 -21.69 -29.07 14.41
C THR A 433 -22.75 -28.70 15.44
N GLY A 434 -23.45 -29.66 15.98
CA GLY A 434 -24.39 -29.43 17.08
C GLY A 434 -23.73 -28.83 18.32
N ALA A 435 -22.43 -29.12 18.55
CA ALA A 435 -21.65 -28.52 19.63
C ALA A 435 -21.41 -27.02 19.45
N ASP A 436 -21.33 -26.54 18.20
CA ASP A 436 -21.20 -25.11 17.91
C ASP A 436 -22.51 -24.37 18.15
N ILE A 437 -23.65 -24.97 17.78
CA ILE A 437 -24.96 -24.31 17.80
C ILE A 437 -25.61 -24.32 19.19
N LYS A 438 -25.44 -25.39 19.97
CA LYS A 438 -26.08 -25.53 21.29
C LYS A 438 -25.81 -24.34 22.23
N PRO A 439 -24.56 -23.85 22.40
CA PRO A 439 -24.31 -22.65 23.25
C PRO A 439 -24.96 -21.40 22.68
N LEU A 440 -24.97 -21.22 21.36
CA LEU A 440 -25.57 -20.06 20.71
C LEU A 440 -27.08 -20.03 20.86
N MET A 441 -27.75 -21.19 20.77
CA MET A 441 -29.19 -21.29 21.01
C MET A 441 -29.56 -21.01 22.47
N LYS A 442 -28.67 -21.32 23.43
CA LYS A 442 -28.86 -20.93 24.83
C LYS A 442 -28.82 -19.42 25.00
N LEU A 443 -27.83 -18.74 24.41
CA LEU A 443 -27.74 -17.28 24.43
C LEU A 443 -28.89 -16.60 23.67
N TYR A 444 -29.34 -17.18 22.55
CA TYR A 444 -30.54 -16.75 21.87
C TYR A 444 -31.76 -16.80 22.80
N ALA A 445 -31.97 -17.91 23.52
CA ALA A 445 -33.10 -18.07 24.43
C ALA A 445 -33.02 -17.08 25.61
N GLU A 446 -31.84 -16.83 26.14
CA GLU A 446 -31.60 -15.84 27.21
C GLU A 446 -31.91 -14.42 26.72
N GLY A 447 -31.38 -14.01 25.57
CA GLY A 447 -31.64 -12.69 24.98
C GLY A 447 -33.10 -12.51 24.52
N ARG A 448 -33.79 -13.62 24.17
CA ARG A 448 -35.19 -13.60 23.76
C ARG A 448 -36.18 -13.44 24.95
N LYS A 449 -35.76 -13.92 26.16
CA LYS A 449 -36.64 -14.07 27.31
C LYS A 449 -37.40 -12.78 27.70
N ASP A 450 -36.69 -11.65 27.74
CA ASP A 450 -37.17 -10.35 28.18
C ASP A 450 -37.39 -9.36 27.02
N SER A 451 -37.43 -9.88 25.78
CA SER A 451 -37.49 -9.06 24.59
C SER A 451 -38.13 -9.81 23.40
N ASP A 452 -37.59 -9.67 22.20
CA ASP A 452 -38.10 -10.25 20.97
C ASP A 452 -37.11 -11.21 20.30
N PHE A 453 -37.54 -11.82 19.19
CA PHE A 453 -36.77 -12.74 18.37
C PHE A 453 -35.43 -12.14 17.91
N GLU A 454 -35.44 -10.85 17.52
CA GLU A 454 -34.26 -10.18 16.97
C GLU A 454 -33.21 -9.88 18.05
N HIS A 455 -33.63 -9.58 19.29
CA HIS A 455 -32.73 -9.47 20.45
C HIS A 455 -32.05 -10.80 20.77
N GLY A 456 -32.78 -11.91 20.70
CA GLY A 456 -32.19 -13.24 20.85
C GLY A 456 -31.09 -13.51 19.82
N ILE A 457 -31.34 -13.18 18.54
CA ILE A 457 -30.33 -13.31 17.48
C ILE A 457 -29.13 -12.38 17.74
N SER A 458 -29.37 -11.14 18.19
CA SER A 458 -28.31 -10.17 18.53
C SER A 458 -27.38 -10.72 19.63
N ALA A 459 -27.93 -11.30 20.71
CA ALA A 459 -27.14 -11.88 21.81
C ALA A 459 -26.27 -13.06 21.35
N ALA A 460 -26.83 -13.96 20.53
CA ALA A 460 -26.06 -15.06 19.97
C ALA A 460 -24.97 -14.61 18.95
N LEU A 461 -25.27 -13.56 18.16
CA LEU A 461 -24.31 -12.98 17.22
C LEU A 461 -23.11 -12.35 17.95
N GLU A 462 -23.33 -11.66 19.06
CA GLU A 462 -22.24 -11.11 19.89
C GLU A 462 -21.26 -12.22 20.29
N ALA A 463 -21.74 -13.38 20.72
CA ALA A 463 -20.90 -14.51 21.06
C ALA A 463 -20.14 -15.11 19.86
N ILE A 464 -20.74 -15.13 18.67
CA ILE A 464 -20.03 -15.55 17.45
C ILE A 464 -18.83 -14.65 17.19
N LEU A 465 -19.00 -13.31 17.30
CA LEU A 465 -18.00 -12.31 16.97
C LEU A 465 -16.80 -12.26 17.94
N VAL A 466 -16.93 -12.82 19.15
CA VAL A 466 -15.84 -12.94 20.13
C VAL A 466 -15.31 -14.37 20.26
N SER A 467 -15.91 -15.31 19.54
CA SER A 467 -15.50 -16.71 19.58
C SER A 467 -14.05 -16.89 19.12
N PRO A 468 -13.23 -17.71 19.82
CA PRO A 468 -11.91 -18.09 19.31
C PRO A 468 -11.94 -18.68 17.90
N SER A 469 -13.03 -19.39 17.52
CA SER A 469 -13.20 -19.91 16.16
C SER A 469 -13.40 -18.82 15.09
N PHE A 470 -13.86 -17.64 15.48
CA PHE A 470 -13.93 -16.47 14.60
C PHE A 470 -12.62 -15.68 14.63
N LEU A 471 -12.13 -15.35 15.84
CA LEU A 471 -10.98 -14.46 16.03
C LEU A 471 -9.65 -15.04 15.51
N PHE A 472 -9.47 -16.38 15.61
CA PHE A 472 -8.21 -17.03 15.26
C PHE A 472 -8.31 -17.85 13.97
N MET A 473 -7.21 -17.85 13.22
CA MET A 473 -7.01 -18.76 12.10
C MET A 473 -6.40 -20.05 12.62
N ARG A 474 -7.28 -21.03 12.88
CA ARG A 474 -6.87 -22.34 13.41
C ARG A 474 -6.62 -23.32 12.26
N GLU A 475 -5.52 -24.03 12.36
CA GLU A 475 -5.18 -25.15 11.52
C GLU A 475 -5.03 -26.41 12.37
N GLY A 476 -5.65 -27.49 11.95
CA GLY A 476 -5.64 -28.73 12.70
C GLY A 476 -4.53 -29.68 12.27
N ASP A 477 -4.10 -30.53 13.19
CA ASP A 477 -3.23 -31.66 12.86
C ASP A 477 -4.10 -32.89 12.55
N PRO A 478 -3.70 -33.75 11.60
CA PRO A 478 -4.39 -35.00 11.34
C PRO A 478 -4.44 -35.85 12.59
N ALA A 479 -5.54 -36.60 12.76
CA ALA A 479 -5.69 -37.50 13.88
C ALA A 479 -4.54 -38.51 13.92
N GLY A 480 -3.84 -38.60 15.08
CA GLY A 480 -2.70 -39.48 15.25
C GLY A 480 -1.39 -39.04 14.63
N ALA A 481 -1.31 -37.79 14.12
CA ALA A 481 -0.04 -37.23 13.61
C ALA A 481 1.02 -37.15 14.72
N LYS A 482 2.23 -37.61 14.42
CA LYS A 482 3.38 -37.52 15.35
C LYS A 482 3.94 -36.09 15.35
N PRO A 483 4.56 -35.64 16.45
CA PRO A 483 5.29 -34.38 16.47
C PRO A 483 6.30 -34.29 15.31
N GLY A 484 6.41 -33.12 14.68
CA GLY A 484 7.30 -32.89 13.54
C GLY A 484 6.81 -33.43 12.18
N THR A 485 5.66 -34.13 12.13
CA THR A 485 5.12 -34.64 10.86
C THR A 485 4.71 -33.48 9.94
N VAL A 486 5.21 -33.51 8.70
CA VAL A 486 4.79 -32.57 7.66
C VAL A 486 3.58 -33.15 6.91
N HIS A 487 2.53 -32.36 6.80
CA HIS A 487 1.29 -32.77 6.13
C HIS A 487 0.67 -31.60 5.36
N ARG A 488 -0.18 -31.94 4.38
CA ARG A 488 -0.94 -30.92 3.65
C ARG A 488 -2.09 -30.40 4.51
N ILE A 489 -2.30 -29.09 4.48
CA ILE A 489 -3.48 -28.49 5.10
C ILE A 489 -4.76 -28.88 4.36
N THR A 490 -5.88 -28.83 5.07
CA THR A 490 -7.19 -29.10 4.45
C THR A 490 -7.60 -28.00 3.49
N ASP A 491 -8.53 -28.28 2.58
CA ASP A 491 -9.06 -27.28 1.64
C ASP A 491 -9.76 -26.11 2.38
N LEU A 492 -10.35 -26.33 3.56
CA LEU A 492 -10.95 -25.29 4.38
C LEU A 492 -9.90 -24.34 4.99
N GLU A 493 -8.78 -24.89 5.43
CA GLU A 493 -7.64 -24.11 5.90
C GLU A 493 -6.98 -23.35 4.74
N LEU A 494 -6.87 -24.00 3.56
CA LEU A 494 -6.39 -23.35 2.34
C LEU A 494 -7.31 -22.19 1.92
N ALA A 495 -8.63 -22.35 1.98
CA ALA A 495 -9.59 -21.29 1.71
C ALA A 495 -9.42 -20.10 2.68
N THR A 496 -9.17 -20.39 3.95
CA THR A 496 -8.89 -19.37 4.98
C THR A 496 -7.58 -18.65 4.69
N ARG A 497 -6.46 -19.34 4.45
CA ARG A 497 -5.18 -18.71 4.10
C ARG A 497 -5.33 -17.84 2.86
N LEU A 498 -5.97 -18.36 1.81
CA LEU A 498 -6.14 -17.65 0.55
C LEU A 498 -6.98 -16.38 0.70
N SER A 499 -8.11 -16.43 1.42
CA SER A 499 -8.99 -15.29 1.60
C SER A 499 -8.36 -14.19 2.47
N PHE A 500 -7.64 -14.54 3.53
CA PHE A 500 -6.93 -13.57 4.36
C PHE A 500 -5.70 -12.99 3.63
N PHE A 501 -5.05 -13.75 2.79
CA PHE A 501 -3.96 -13.25 1.95
C PHE A 501 -4.46 -12.21 0.94
N LEU A 502 -5.51 -12.54 0.14
CA LEU A 502 -5.92 -11.70 -0.97
C LEU A 502 -6.94 -10.62 -0.58
N TRP A 503 -7.80 -10.88 0.42
CA TRP A 503 -8.90 -10.00 0.82
C TRP A 503 -8.77 -9.45 2.24
N SER A 504 -7.81 -9.94 3.03
CA SER A 504 -7.74 -9.68 4.47
C SER A 504 -9.10 -9.88 5.16
N SER A 505 -9.83 -10.93 4.77
CA SER A 505 -11.19 -11.22 5.20
C SER A 505 -11.51 -12.71 5.13
N ILE A 506 -12.69 -13.09 5.63
CA ILE A 506 -13.22 -14.46 5.56
C ILE A 506 -13.49 -14.90 4.12
N PRO A 507 -13.42 -16.23 3.82
CA PRO A 507 -13.80 -16.75 2.51
C PRO A 507 -15.29 -16.50 2.21
N ASP A 508 -15.58 -16.23 0.95
CA ASP A 508 -16.96 -16.12 0.49
C ASP A 508 -17.59 -17.51 0.26
N GLU A 509 -18.87 -17.51 0.00
CA GLU A 509 -19.64 -18.75 -0.19
C GLU A 509 -19.08 -19.65 -1.29
N GLN A 510 -18.64 -19.07 -2.41
CA GLN A 510 -18.09 -19.83 -3.54
C GLN A 510 -16.77 -20.51 -3.18
N LEU A 511 -15.87 -19.80 -2.48
CA LEU A 511 -14.59 -20.34 -2.03
C LEU A 511 -14.80 -21.42 -0.96
N LEU A 512 -15.72 -21.17 -0.02
CA LEU A 512 -16.03 -22.09 1.05
C LEU A 512 -16.66 -23.38 0.52
N GLN A 513 -17.58 -23.31 -0.45
CA GLN A 513 -18.17 -24.47 -1.11
C GLN A 513 -17.13 -25.30 -1.88
N ALA A 514 -16.20 -24.65 -2.59
CA ALA A 514 -15.11 -25.36 -3.28
C ALA A 514 -14.24 -26.13 -2.28
N ALA A 515 -13.99 -25.55 -1.11
CA ALA A 515 -13.21 -26.17 -0.04
C ALA A 515 -13.98 -27.34 0.63
N GLU A 516 -15.27 -27.18 0.94
CA GLU A 516 -16.11 -28.23 1.51
C GLU A 516 -16.22 -29.45 0.60
N ARG A 517 -16.24 -29.23 -0.72
CA ARG A 517 -16.22 -30.29 -1.75
C ARG A 517 -14.84 -30.90 -1.99
N ARG A 518 -13.78 -30.44 -1.27
CA ARG A 518 -12.38 -30.87 -1.45
C ARG A 518 -11.89 -30.70 -2.89
N GLN A 519 -12.25 -29.57 -3.51
CA GLN A 519 -11.88 -29.26 -4.90
C GLN A 519 -10.84 -28.14 -4.98
N LEU A 520 -10.68 -27.36 -3.90
CA LEU A 520 -9.83 -26.17 -3.92
C LEU A 520 -8.35 -26.50 -4.14
N SER A 521 -7.89 -27.64 -3.64
CA SER A 521 -6.51 -28.13 -3.83
C SER A 521 -6.20 -28.60 -5.27
N ARG A 522 -7.21 -28.68 -6.16
CA ARG A 522 -6.99 -29.01 -7.58
C ARG A 522 -6.39 -27.79 -8.30
N PRO A 523 -5.26 -27.94 -9.03
CA PRO A 523 -4.54 -26.79 -9.61
C PRO A 523 -5.40 -25.87 -10.49
N ALA A 524 -6.28 -26.46 -11.34
CA ALA A 524 -7.16 -25.67 -12.20
C ALA A 524 -8.21 -24.87 -11.41
N VAL A 525 -8.82 -25.46 -10.37
CA VAL A 525 -9.80 -24.78 -9.50
C VAL A 525 -9.10 -23.69 -8.70
N LEU A 526 -7.93 -23.97 -8.14
CA LEU A 526 -7.14 -22.99 -7.38
C LEU A 526 -6.79 -21.79 -8.25
N LYS A 527 -6.27 -21.99 -9.46
CA LYS A 527 -5.97 -20.93 -10.41
C LYS A 527 -7.21 -20.10 -10.74
N GLN A 528 -8.35 -20.74 -10.98
CA GLN A 528 -9.62 -20.07 -11.27
C GLN A 528 -10.09 -19.21 -10.08
N GLN A 529 -10.01 -19.74 -8.85
CA GLN A 529 -10.40 -18.98 -7.65
C GLN A 529 -9.47 -17.79 -7.43
N ILE A 530 -8.15 -17.93 -7.58
CA ILE A 530 -7.20 -16.81 -7.47
C ILE A 530 -7.54 -15.71 -8.47
N ALA A 531 -7.73 -16.05 -9.76
CA ALA A 531 -8.06 -15.06 -10.79
C ALA A 531 -9.39 -14.34 -10.47
N ARG A 532 -10.42 -15.07 -10.03
CA ARG A 532 -11.69 -14.47 -9.58
C ARG A 532 -11.49 -13.53 -8.39
N MET A 533 -10.72 -13.97 -7.40
CA MET A 533 -10.49 -13.21 -6.18
C MET A 533 -9.71 -11.92 -6.43
N LEU A 534 -8.75 -11.92 -7.34
CA LEU A 534 -7.99 -10.73 -7.71
C LEU A 534 -8.82 -9.71 -8.51
N ASN A 535 -9.86 -10.16 -9.21
CA ASN A 535 -10.83 -9.29 -9.90
C ASN A 535 -11.97 -8.79 -8.99
N ASP A 536 -12.09 -9.33 -7.78
CA ASP A 536 -13.10 -8.90 -6.80
C ASP A 536 -12.69 -7.56 -6.15
N PRO A 537 -13.63 -6.62 -5.89
CA PRO A 537 -13.31 -5.35 -5.21
C PRO A 537 -12.58 -5.52 -3.86
N ARG A 538 -12.78 -6.64 -3.15
CA ARG A 538 -12.10 -6.96 -1.90
C ARG A 538 -10.59 -7.13 -2.08
N ALA A 539 -10.09 -7.41 -3.28
CA ALA A 539 -8.66 -7.49 -3.58
C ALA A 539 -7.93 -6.16 -3.33
N LYS A 540 -8.65 -5.03 -3.24
CA LYS A 540 -8.07 -3.76 -2.78
C LYS A 540 -7.41 -3.88 -1.40
N ALA A 541 -7.75 -4.91 -0.62
CA ALA A 541 -7.06 -5.21 0.63
C ALA A 541 -5.55 -5.49 0.45
N LEU A 542 -5.12 -6.06 -0.68
CA LEU A 542 -3.68 -6.17 -0.99
C LEU A 542 -3.02 -4.80 -1.09
N THR A 543 -3.67 -3.86 -1.76
CA THR A 543 -3.16 -2.49 -1.88
C THR A 543 -3.10 -1.80 -0.53
N THR A 544 -4.18 -1.81 0.24
CA THR A 544 -4.26 -1.06 1.51
C THR A 544 -3.46 -1.73 2.64
N ASN A 545 -3.43 -3.06 2.71
CA ASN A 545 -2.79 -3.78 3.81
C ASN A 545 -1.39 -4.28 3.48
N PHE A 546 -1.15 -4.86 2.29
CA PHE A 546 0.20 -5.25 1.90
C PHE A 546 1.01 -4.03 1.40
N ALA A 547 0.63 -3.40 0.27
CA ALA A 547 1.40 -2.31 -0.30
C ALA A 547 1.47 -1.10 0.63
N GLY A 548 0.37 -0.76 1.32
CA GLY A 548 0.33 0.32 2.30
C GLY A 548 1.38 0.20 3.41
N GLN A 549 1.73 -1.02 3.81
CA GLN A 549 2.77 -1.30 4.81
C GLN A 549 4.14 -1.48 4.17
N TRP A 550 4.26 -2.30 3.11
CA TRP A 550 5.51 -2.52 2.39
C TRP A 550 6.15 -1.20 1.94
N LEU A 551 5.35 -0.28 1.40
CA LEU A 551 5.80 1.01 0.87
C LEU A 551 5.79 2.15 1.92
N TYR A 552 5.40 1.87 3.17
CA TYR A 552 5.24 2.85 4.27
C TYR A 552 4.18 3.93 4.01
N LEU A 553 3.20 3.69 3.12
CA LEU A 553 2.18 4.68 2.75
C LEU A 553 1.33 5.15 3.94
N ARG A 554 1.11 4.28 4.94
CA ARG A 554 0.40 4.66 6.17
C ARG A 554 1.08 5.80 6.95
N LYS A 555 2.40 5.99 6.78
CA LYS A 555 3.12 7.12 7.38
C LYS A 555 2.77 8.46 6.74
N LEU A 556 2.31 8.45 5.47
CA LEU A 556 1.99 9.68 4.75
C LEU A 556 0.89 10.50 5.43
N GLU A 557 -0.08 9.84 6.07
CA GLU A 557 -1.14 10.49 6.84
C GLU A 557 -0.60 11.36 7.99
N HIS A 558 0.52 10.94 8.57
CA HIS A 558 1.14 11.62 9.72
C HIS A 558 2.27 12.56 9.33
N GLN A 559 2.67 12.60 8.06
CA GLN A 559 3.67 13.55 7.58
C GLN A 559 3.12 14.99 7.66
N ARG A 560 3.97 15.89 8.16
CA ARG A 560 3.64 17.32 8.33
C ARG A 560 4.78 18.18 7.74
N PRO A 561 4.93 18.23 6.39
CA PRO A 561 5.92 19.08 5.77
C PRO A 561 5.79 20.54 6.25
N ASP A 562 6.93 21.19 6.50
CA ASP A 562 6.96 22.58 6.98
C ASP A 562 6.41 23.52 5.89
N ARG A 563 5.28 24.15 6.14
CA ARG A 563 4.60 25.04 5.19
C ARG A 563 5.44 26.25 4.76
N ARG A 564 6.43 26.66 5.56
CA ARG A 564 7.35 27.74 5.20
C ARG A 564 8.34 27.31 4.10
N VAL A 565 8.67 26.01 4.07
CA VAL A 565 9.59 25.41 3.08
C VAL A 565 8.81 24.86 1.90
N PHE A 566 7.65 24.22 2.17
CA PHE A 566 6.79 23.55 1.18
C PHE A 566 5.39 24.16 1.18
N PRO A 567 5.25 25.41 0.74
CA PRO A 567 3.99 26.16 0.79
C PRO A 567 2.88 25.49 -0.05
N ASN A 568 3.20 24.68 -1.02
CA ASN A 568 2.25 23.98 -1.88
C ASN A 568 1.80 22.62 -1.35
N PHE A 569 2.24 22.19 -0.16
CA PHE A 569 1.79 20.93 0.43
C PHE A 569 0.50 21.14 1.21
N ASP A 570 -0.56 20.47 0.78
CA ASP A 570 -1.88 20.48 1.40
C ASP A 570 -2.46 19.06 1.50
N GLN A 571 -3.62 18.91 2.12
CA GLN A 571 -4.29 17.62 2.28
C GLN A 571 -4.71 17.00 0.94
N ARG A 572 -5.05 17.83 -0.07
CA ARG A 572 -5.43 17.33 -1.40
C ARG A 572 -4.23 16.72 -2.11
N LEU A 573 -3.06 17.38 -2.04
CA LEU A 573 -1.82 16.85 -2.59
C LEU A 573 -1.44 15.53 -1.89
N ARG A 574 -1.53 15.48 -0.55
CA ARG A 574 -1.29 14.26 0.22
C ARG A 574 -2.20 13.11 -0.21
N SER A 575 -3.51 13.37 -0.33
CA SER A 575 -4.47 12.37 -0.80
C SER A 575 -4.18 11.94 -2.24
N ALA A 576 -3.80 12.89 -3.11
CA ALA A 576 -3.47 12.60 -4.49
C ALA A 576 -2.21 11.72 -4.61
N MET A 577 -1.17 11.99 -3.83
CA MET A 577 0.04 11.17 -3.75
C MET A 577 -0.28 9.72 -3.31
N LEU A 578 -1.13 9.57 -2.27
CA LEU A 578 -1.56 8.26 -1.80
C LEU A 578 -2.33 7.50 -2.88
N THR A 579 -3.31 8.18 -3.49
CA THR A 579 -4.16 7.59 -4.54
C THR A 579 -3.35 7.16 -5.76
N GLU A 580 -2.36 7.95 -6.18
CA GLU A 580 -1.44 7.59 -7.28
C GLU A 580 -0.80 6.22 -7.02
N THR A 581 -0.16 6.08 -5.86
CA THR A 581 0.59 4.85 -5.53
C THR A 581 -0.35 3.65 -5.33
N GLU A 582 -1.51 3.86 -4.72
CA GLU A 582 -2.53 2.81 -4.59
C GLU A 582 -3.06 2.36 -5.95
N MET A 583 -3.40 3.29 -6.85
CA MET A 583 -3.88 2.97 -8.19
C MET A 583 -2.80 2.30 -9.04
N PHE A 584 -1.55 2.70 -8.88
CA PHE A 584 -0.42 2.09 -9.57
C PHE A 584 -0.23 0.63 -9.15
N PHE A 585 -0.25 0.35 -7.85
CA PHE A 585 -0.19 -1.03 -7.34
C PHE A 585 -1.41 -1.85 -7.78
N ASP A 586 -2.62 -1.30 -7.64
CA ASP A 586 -3.87 -1.92 -8.08
C ASP A 586 -3.83 -2.28 -9.60
N GLY A 587 -3.28 -1.39 -10.43
CA GLY A 587 -3.11 -1.61 -11.86
C GLY A 587 -2.21 -2.82 -12.15
N VAL A 588 -1.05 -2.90 -11.48
CA VAL A 588 -0.14 -4.06 -11.63
C VAL A 588 -0.82 -5.37 -11.23
N VAL A 589 -1.62 -5.37 -10.17
CA VAL A 589 -2.36 -6.56 -9.71
C VAL A 589 -3.48 -6.95 -10.67
N LYS A 590 -4.36 -6.01 -11.04
CA LYS A 590 -5.59 -6.27 -11.80
C LYS A 590 -5.33 -6.50 -13.28
N GLU A 591 -4.45 -5.68 -13.88
CA GLU A 591 -4.07 -5.78 -15.28
C GLU A 591 -3.00 -6.87 -15.49
N ASN A 592 -2.55 -7.52 -14.41
CA ASN A 592 -1.53 -8.58 -14.40
C ASN A 592 -0.23 -8.17 -15.08
N HIS A 593 0.26 -6.97 -14.73
CA HIS A 593 1.54 -6.49 -15.22
C HIS A 593 2.73 -7.21 -14.55
N SER A 594 3.91 -7.02 -15.11
CA SER A 594 5.17 -7.42 -14.48
C SER A 594 5.39 -6.64 -13.19
N VAL A 595 5.88 -7.30 -12.14
CA VAL A 595 6.28 -6.56 -10.92
C VAL A 595 7.50 -5.68 -11.17
N VAL A 596 8.23 -5.87 -12.26
CA VAL A 596 9.34 -5.01 -12.67
C VAL A 596 8.85 -3.61 -13.01
N ASP A 597 7.59 -3.45 -13.42
CA ASP A 597 6.96 -2.13 -13.65
C ASP A 597 7.03 -1.25 -12.38
N PHE A 598 7.12 -1.83 -11.18
CA PHE A 598 7.37 -1.05 -9.98
C PHE A 598 8.70 -0.28 -10.01
N LEU A 599 9.66 -0.71 -10.84
CA LEU A 599 10.94 -0.04 -11.00
C LEU A 599 10.93 0.97 -12.16
N ASP A 600 10.26 0.66 -13.30
CA ASP A 600 10.49 1.41 -14.54
C ASP A 600 9.26 1.65 -15.43
N ALA A 601 8.05 1.52 -14.88
CA ALA A 601 6.85 1.83 -15.66
C ALA A 601 6.96 3.21 -16.32
N ASP A 602 6.51 3.29 -17.57
CA ASP A 602 6.45 4.51 -18.34
C ASP A 602 5.15 5.30 -18.17
N TYR A 603 4.35 4.93 -17.16
CA TYR A 603 3.06 5.54 -16.83
C TYR A 603 2.90 5.75 -15.33
N THR A 604 1.95 6.62 -14.97
CA THR A 604 1.43 6.76 -13.60
C THR A 604 -0.04 7.17 -13.63
N TYR A 605 -0.64 7.44 -12.46
CA TYR A 605 -2.02 7.89 -12.35
C TYR A 605 -2.07 9.31 -11.77
N LEU A 606 -2.65 10.25 -12.52
CA LEU A 606 -2.67 11.65 -12.15
C LEU A 606 -4.10 12.22 -12.16
N ASN A 607 -4.38 13.09 -11.20
CA ASN A 607 -5.40 14.12 -11.29
C ASN A 607 -4.72 15.49 -11.50
N GLN A 608 -5.49 16.56 -11.67
CA GLN A 608 -4.96 17.91 -11.90
C GLN A 608 -3.98 18.33 -10.79
N ARG A 609 -4.33 18.14 -9.52
CA ARG A 609 -3.52 18.59 -8.38
C ARG A 609 -2.13 17.96 -8.34
N LEU A 610 -2.04 16.67 -8.66
CA LEU A 610 -0.76 15.95 -8.71
C LEU A 610 0.00 16.23 -10.01
N ALA A 611 -0.69 16.40 -11.13
CA ALA A 611 -0.09 16.77 -12.39
C ALA A 611 0.59 18.14 -12.33
N GLU A 612 -0.05 19.14 -11.70
CA GLU A 612 0.54 20.45 -11.41
C GLU A 612 1.78 20.33 -10.52
N HIS A 613 1.74 19.47 -9.50
CA HIS A 613 2.89 19.22 -8.63
C HIS A 613 4.08 18.60 -9.38
N TYR A 614 3.81 17.75 -10.35
CA TYR A 614 4.82 17.08 -11.19
C TYR A 614 5.23 17.91 -12.41
N GLY A 615 4.56 19.02 -12.68
CA GLY A 615 4.80 19.81 -13.90
C GLY A 615 4.32 19.11 -15.19
N VAL A 616 3.34 18.21 -15.09
CA VAL A 616 2.75 17.49 -16.23
C VAL A 616 1.55 18.29 -16.75
N PRO A 617 1.62 18.87 -17.94
CA PRO A 617 0.54 19.70 -18.47
C PRO A 617 -0.63 18.86 -19.02
N GLY A 618 -1.80 19.50 -19.19
CA GLY A 618 -2.94 18.94 -19.93
C GLY A 618 -3.84 18.00 -19.10
N ILE A 619 -3.63 17.89 -17.79
CA ILE A 619 -4.46 17.10 -16.90
C ILE A 619 -5.33 18.03 -16.06
N TYR A 620 -6.65 17.90 -16.18
CA TYR A 620 -7.63 18.76 -15.54
C TYR A 620 -8.65 17.95 -14.71
N GLY A 621 -9.14 18.54 -13.62
CA GLY A 621 -10.15 17.98 -12.74
C GLY A 621 -9.63 17.01 -11.69
N THR A 622 -10.53 16.54 -10.84
CA THR A 622 -10.20 15.71 -9.65
C THR A 622 -10.07 14.21 -9.98
N THR A 623 -10.60 13.77 -11.12
CA THR A 623 -10.60 12.36 -11.53
C THR A 623 -9.22 11.90 -11.95
N PHE A 624 -8.74 10.83 -11.33
CA PHE A 624 -7.48 10.18 -11.72
C PHE A 624 -7.60 9.44 -13.05
N ARG A 625 -6.54 9.49 -13.83
CA ARG A 625 -6.41 8.76 -15.10
C ARG A 625 -5.00 8.25 -15.27
N LYS A 626 -4.85 7.13 -15.99
CA LYS A 626 -3.55 6.61 -16.41
C LYS A 626 -2.93 7.58 -17.41
N VAL A 627 -1.73 8.04 -17.17
CA VAL A 627 -1.00 9.04 -17.95
C VAL A 627 0.35 8.47 -18.33
N GLN A 628 0.64 8.47 -19.63
CA GLN A 628 1.94 8.13 -20.15
C GLN A 628 2.94 9.23 -19.80
N LEU A 629 4.06 8.86 -19.23
CA LEU A 629 5.12 9.80 -18.87
C LEU A 629 6.11 9.98 -20.01
N ASP A 630 6.65 11.20 -20.12
CA ASP A 630 7.80 11.49 -20.99
C ASP A 630 9.08 11.24 -20.16
N PRO A 631 9.87 10.20 -20.46
CA PRO A 631 11.08 9.89 -19.70
C PRO A 631 12.11 11.01 -19.67
N ALA A 632 12.09 11.91 -20.67
CA ALA A 632 12.96 13.09 -20.71
C ALA A 632 12.59 14.14 -19.65
N LYS A 633 11.36 14.11 -19.15
CA LYS A 633 10.83 15.07 -18.16
C LYS A 633 10.63 14.45 -16.78
N ARG A 634 10.15 13.21 -16.74
CA ARG A 634 9.92 12.49 -15.49
C ARG A 634 9.94 10.98 -15.72
N HIS A 635 10.67 10.28 -14.91
CA HIS A 635 10.67 8.81 -14.88
C HIS A 635 9.45 8.30 -14.12
N GLY A 636 8.98 7.12 -14.48
CA GLY A 636 7.92 6.40 -13.75
C GLY A 636 8.48 5.43 -12.70
N GLY A 637 7.63 4.53 -12.23
CA GLY A 637 7.94 3.59 -11.16
C GLY A 637 7.86 4.21 -9.76
N LEU A 638 7.88 3.35 -8.73
CA LEU A 638 7.64 3.74 -7.32
C LEU A 638 8.63 4.79 -6.79
N LEU A 639 9.91 4.71 -7.19
CA LEU A 639 10.96 5.60 -6.69
C LEU A 639 10.77 7.07 -7.07
N ASN A 640 9.96 7.32 -8.08
CA ASN A 640 9.71 8.66 -8.60
C ASN A 640 8.34 9.20 -8.15
N GLN A 641 7.56 8.42 -7.38
CA GLN A 641 6.27 8.86 -6.85
C GLN A 641 6.44 9.70 -5.60
N ALA A 642 5.70 10.80 -5.53
CA ALA A 642 5.80 11.77 -4.43
C ALA A 642 5.44 11.17 -3.07
N ALA A 643 4.56 10.17 -3.00
CA ALA A 643 4.26 9.47 -1.75
C ALA A 643 5.53 8.82 -1.15
N ILE A 644 6.29 8.08 -1.96
CA ILE A 644 7.52 7.39 -1.53
C ILE A 644 8.60 8.41 -1.14
N LEU A 645 8.77 9.46 -1.94
CA LEU A 645 9.75 10.52 -1.70
C LEU A 645 9.42 11.30 -0.41
N THR A 646 8.13 11.49 -0.10
CA THR A 646 7.69 12.18 1.11
C THR A 646 7.87 11.33 2.37
N VAL A 647 7.47 10.06 2.35
CA VAL A 647 7.62 9.18 3.53
C VAL A 647 9.07 8.82 3.83
N THR A 648 9.99 9.08 2.90
CA THR A 648 11.43 8.89 3.03
C THR A 648 12.20 10.20 3.21
N SER A 649 11.51 11.26 3.61
CA SER A 649 12.09 12.59 3.87
C SER A 649 11.74 13.07 5.28
N TYR A 650 12.41 14.15 5.74
CA TYR A 650 12.04 14.90 6.93
C TYR A 650 11.02 16.00 6.57
N ASN A 651 10.36 16.55 7.57
CA ASN A 651 9.34 17.57 7.34
C ASN A 651 9.89 18.86 6.68
N ASN A 652 11.17 19.17 6.83
CA ASN A 652 11.80 20.41 6.34
C ASN A 652 12.88 20.19 5.28
N ARG A 653 13.26 18.95 4.96
CA ARG A 653 14.31 18.62 3.99
C ARG A 653 14.28 17.17 3.54
N THR A 654 15.00 16.87 2.47
CA THR A 654 15.28 15.50 2.01
C THR A 654 16.16 14.73 3.01
N SER A 655 16.17 13.42 2.86
CA SER A 655 17.07 12.55 3.61
C SER A 655 17.68 11.47 2.71
N VAL A 656 18.91 11.67 2.31
CA VAL A 656 19.73 10.71 1.57
C VAL A 656 19.73 9.35 2.27
N VAL A 657 19.90 9.35 3.60
CA VAL A 657 19.94 8.14 4.43
C VAL A 657 18.62 7.38 4.41
N LEU A 658 17.49 8.07 4.64
CA LEU A 658 16.17 7.42 4.67
C LEU A 658 15.78 6.88 3.29
N ARG A 659 16.08 7.62 2.22
CA ARG A 659 15.85 7.17 0.83
C ARG A 659 16.69 5.94 0.49
N GLY A 660 17.98 5.99 0.77
CA GLY A 660 18.89 4.87 0.53
C GLY A 660 18.56 3.64 1.37
N LYS A 661 18.25 3.84 2.65
CA LYS A 661 17.80 2.78 3.55
C LYS A 661 16.51 2.11 3.02
N TRP A 662 15.53 2.92 2.61
CA TRP A 662 14.26 2.41 2.08
C TRP A 662 14.46 1.54 0.83
N ILE A 663 15.34 1.95 -0.10
CA ILE A 663 15.69 1.15 -1.29
C ILE A 663 16.34 -0.18 -0.88
N LEU A 664 17.31 -0.13 0.02
CA LEU A 664 17.96 -1.35 0.50
C LEU A 664 16.97 -2.31 1.18
N GLU A 665 16.05 -1.80 2.01
CA GLU A 665 15.11 -2.63 2.76
C GLU A 665 13.97 -3.17 1.91
N ASN A 666 13.37 -2.32 1.04
CA ASN A 666 12.11 -2.65 0.39
C ASN A 666 12.27 -3.10 -1.07
N ILE A 667 13.36 -2.68 -1.74
CA ILE A 667 13.63 -3.05 -3.13
C ILE A 667 14.67 -4.15 -3.24
N LEU A 668 15.72 -4.13 -2.40
CA LEU A 668 16.85 -5.05 -2.53
C LEU A 668 16.93 -6.10 -1.41
N ALA A 669 16.02 -6.08 -0.45
CA ALA A 669 16.01 -6.96 0.74
C ALA A 669 17.38 -7.05 1.46
N ALA A 670 18.13 -5.95 1.48
CA ALA A 670 19.46 -5.81 2.05
C ALA A 670 19.46 -4.76 3.18
N PRO A 671 18.67 -4.93 4.25
CA PRO A 671 18.56 -3.92 5.31
C PRO A 671 19.92 -3.64 5.93
N PRO A 672 20.29 -2.36 6.10
CA PRO A 672 21.49 -2.00 6.85
C PRO A 672 21.29 -2.36 8.33
N PRO A 673 22.38 -2.58 9.08
CA PRO A 673 22.27 -2.77 10.52
C PRO A 673 21.67 -1.54 11.19
N PRO A 674 21.05 -1.69 12.39
CA PRO A 674 20.55 -0.55 13.13
C PRO A 674 21.67 0.44 13.42
N PRO A 675 21.39 1.76 13.41
CA PRO A 675 22.36 2.78 13.70
C PRO A 675 22.89 2.64 15.15
N PRO A 676 24.14 3.03 15.42
CA PRO A 676 24.63 3.14 16.79
C PRO A 676 23.73 4.07 17.61
N PRO A 677 23.63 3.88 18.94
CA PRO A 677 23.04 4.90 19.81
C PRO A 677 23.92 6.18 19.71
N ASP A 678 23.50 7.32 19.98
CA ASP A 678 24.25 8.58 20.05
C ASP A 678 24.88 9.05 18.71
N ILE A 679 24.03 9.22 17.70
CA ILE A 679 24.46 9.81 16.43
C ILE A 679 24.45 11.33 16.54
N PRO A 680 25.59 12.02 16.27
CA PRO A 680 25.65 13.48 16.23
C PRO A 680 24.70 14.05 15.15
N ALA A 681 24.00 15.14 15.46
CA ALA A 681 23.19 15.85 14.49
C ALA A 681 24.07 16.40 13.35
N LEU A 682 23.53 16.42 12.12
CA LEU A 682 24.21 17.01 10.97
C LEU A 682 24.34 18.53 11.16
N SER A 683 25.53 19.07 10.95
CA SER A 683 25.79 20.52 10.98
C SER A 683 25.38 21.15 9.64
N GLN A 684 24.47 22.10 9.68
CA GLN A 684 24.01 22.81 8.48
C GLN A 684 24.93 23.99 8.07
N VAL A 685 25.76 24.44 8.97
CA VAL A 685 26.67 25.60 8.76
C VAL A 685 28.11 25.23 9.13
N LYS A 686 29.05 25.54 8.25
CA LYS A 686 30.47 25.42 8.48
C LYS A 686 31.13 26.74 8.07
N ASN A 687 31.90 27.34 8.98
CA ASN A 687 32.60 28.62 8.76
C ASN A 687 31.66 29.73 8.21
N GLY A 688 30.43 29.83 8.74
CA GLY A 688 29.47 30.84 8.31
C GLY A 688 28.80 30.63 6.96
N LYS A 689 29.06 29.49 6.25
CA LYS A 689 28.46 29.16 4.99
C LYS A 689 27.50 27.98 5.15
N THR A 690 26.32 28.06 4.51
CA THR A 690 25.35 26.96 4.42
C THR A 690 25.94 25.81 3.57
N MET A 691 25.91 24.61 4.12
CA MET A 691 26.39 23.40 3.44
C MET A 691 25.25 22.72 2.69
N THR A 692 25.53 22.20 1.50
CA THR A 692 24.62 21.27 0.81
C THR A 692 24.45 19.97 1.60
N VAL A 693 23.39 19.21 1.33
CA VAL A 693 23.19 17.90 1.99
C VAL A 693 24.40 16.97 1.75
N ARG A 694 24.97 16.97 0.56
CA ARG A 694 26.16 16.18 0.23
C ARG A 694 27.38 16.59 1.07
N GLU A 695 27.63 17.88 1.23
CA GLU A 695 28.72 18.39 2.06
C GLU A 695 28.54 18.02 3.55
N GLN A 696 27.32 18.08 4.04
CA GLN A 696 26.97 17.65 5.41
C GLN A 696 27.21 16.15 5.61
N MET A 697 26.77 15.32 4.67
CA MET A 697 26.94 13.87 4.71
C MET A 697 28.42 13.47 4.59
N ALA A 698 29.18 14.09 3.71
CA ALA A 698 30.61 13.85 3.57
C ALA A 698 31.37 14.16 4.87
N ALA A 699 31.02 15.25 5.54
CA ALA A 699 31.59 15.60 6.85
C ALA A 699 31.23 14.57 7.94
N HIS A 700 30.00 14.02 7.93
CA HIS A 700 29.57 13.00 8.88
C HIS A 700 30.22 11.64 8.62
N ALA A 701 30.40 11.25 7.36
CA ALA A 701 30.98 9.96 6.94
C ALA A 701 32.51 9.87 7.11
N THR A 702 33.19 10.89 7.66
CA THR A 702 34.63 10.82 7.96
C THR A 702 34.97 9.76 9.02
N ASN A 703 34.00 9.42 9.89
CA ASN A 703 34.16 8.34 10.86
C ASN A 703 34.01 6.98 10.18
N ALA A 704 34.98 6.07 10.36
CA ALA A 704 35.00 4.76 9.74
C ALA A 704 33.80 3.87 10.11
N VAL A 705 33.28 4.01 11.33
CA VAL A 705 32.06 3.28 11.77
C VAL A 705 30.84 3.75 10.97
N CYS A 706 30.68 5.06 10.83
CA CYS A 706 29.58 5.66 10.04
C CYS A 706 29.73 5.31 8.56
N ALA A 707 30.94 5.42 8.01
CA ALA A 707 31.25 5.10 6.61
C ALA A 707 30.83 3.68 6.21
N SER A 708 30.88 2.70 7.12
CA SER A 708 30.56 1.29 6.84
C SER A 708 29.11 1.08 6.35
N CYS A 709 28.16 1.91 6.83
CA CYS A 709 26.76 1.90 6.42
C CYS A 709 26.49 2.94 5.31
N HIS A 710 27.05 4.14 5.45
CA HIS A 710 26.80 5.24 4.53
C HIS A 710 27.28 4.97 3.12
N THR A 711 28.43 4.29 2.92
CA THR A 711 28.91 3.87 1.60
C THR A 711 27.93 2.97 0.83
N LYS A 712 27.01 2.29 1.53
CA LYS A 712 25.99 1.43 0.91
C LYS A 712 24.66 2.16 0.67
N MET A 713 24.28 3.05 1.59
CA MET A 713 22.95 3.73 1.55
C MET A 713 23.00 5.01 0.73
N ASP A 714 24.02 5.85 0.98
CA ASP A 714 24.06 7.21 0.44
C ASP A 714 24.07 7.28 -1.09
N PRO A 715 24.74 6.37 -1.83
CA PRO A 715 24.69 6.39 -3.29
C PRO A 715 23.27 6.34 -3.84
N PHE A 716 22.41 5.50 -3.28
CA PHE A 716 21.00 5.42 -3.67
C PHE A 716 20.22 6.69 -3.31
N GLY A 717 20.50 7.28 -2.13
CA GLY A 717 19.81 8.48 -1.71
C GLY A 717 20.25 9.73 -2.49
N PHE A 718 21.53 9.88 -2.81
CA PHE A 718 22.05 11.01 -3.59
C PHE A 718 21.46 11.07 -5.00
N SER A 719 21.27 9.93 -5.64
CA SER A 719 20.69 9.87 -6.97
C SER A 719 19.23 10.35 -7.04
N LEU A 720 18.54 10.47 -5.89
CA LEU A 720 17.17 10.97 -5.80
C LEU A 720 17.08 12.44 -5.33
N GLU A 721 18.19 13.16 -5.15
CA GLU A 721 18.19 14.53 -4.65
C GLU A 721 17.61 15.56 -5.64
N ASN A 722 17.42 15.21 -6.91
CA ASN A 722 16.60 16.00 -7.83
C ASN A 722 15.13 16.11 -7.39
N TYR A 723 14.67 15.26 -6.47
CA TYR A 723 13.36 15.39 -5.86
C TYR A 723 13.48 16.00 -4.47
N ASP A 724 12.73 17.04 -4.20
CA ASP A 724 12.63 17.64 -2.87
C ASP A 724 11.92 16.72 -1.86
N ALA A 725 11.65 17.20 -0.64
CA ALA A 725 11.06 16.38 0.41
C ALA A 725 9.56 16.05 0.20
N ILE A 726 8.91 16.66 -0.76
CA ILE A 726 7.53 16.37 -1.16
C ILE A 726 7.42 15.84 -2.61
N GLY A 727 8.56 15.47 -3.20
CA GLY A 727 8.63 14.85 -4.53
C GLY A 727 8.53 15.79 -5.71
N ALA A 728 8.64 17.11 -5.51
CA ALA A 728 8.77 18.06 -6.60
C ALA A 728 10.21 18.07 -7.14
N TRP A 729 10.37 18.31 -8.45
CA TRP A 729 11.69 18.38 -9.08
C TRP A 729 12.45 19.63 -8.67
N ARG A 730 13.77 19.52 -8.45
CA ARG A 730 14.70 20.62 -8.20
C ARG A 730 16.05 20.37 -8.84
N ASP A 731 16.74 21.42 -9.25
CA ASP A 731 18.08 21.37 -9.83
C ASP A 731 19.17 21.94 -8.90
N THR A 732 18.74 22.56 -7.80
CA THR A 732 19.66 23.24 -6.87
C THR A 732 19.37 22.86 -5.40
N ASP A 733 20.43 22.87 -4.57
CA ASP A 733 20.37 22.81 -3.12
C ASP A 733 21.24 23.92 -2.50
N ALA A 734 20.71 24.67 -1.56
CA ALA A 734 21.38 25.82 -0.94
C ALA A 734 22.00 26.81 -1.98
N GLY A 735 21.32 27.01 -3.12
CA GLY A 735 21.78 27.90 -4.20
C GLY A 735 22.91 27.35 -5.08
N LYS A 736 23.30 26.09 -4.92
CA LYS A 736 24.29 25.38 -5.75
C LYS A 736 23.60 24.32 -6.60
N LEU A 737 24.14 24.06 -7.79
CA LEU A 737 23.70 22.92 -8.63
C LEU A 737 23.87 21.61 -7.84
N LEU A 738 22.88 20.75 -7.95
CA LEU A 738 22.92 19.44 -7.32
C LEU A 738 23.96 18.52 -7.98
N ASP A 739 24.74 17.86 -7.16
CA ASP A 739 25.57 16.71 -7.55
C ASP A 739 24.82 15.44 -7.14
N VAL A 740 24.23 14.77 -8.13
CA VAL A 740 23.43 13.55 -7.95
C VAL A 740 24.18 12.29 -8.38
N SER A 741 25.49 12.43 -8.66
CA SER A 741 26.37 11.31 -9.00
C SER A 741 26.53 10.35 -7.83
N ALA A 742 26.65 9.06 -8.12
CA ALA A 742 26.74 8.00 -7.14
C ALA A 742 27.70 6.88 -7.57
N VAL A 743 28.34 6.25 -6.59
CA VAL A 743 29.23 5.10 -6.81
C VAL A 743 28.92 4.03 -5.76
N LEU A 744 28.46 2.86 -6.21
CA LEU A 744 28.22 1.72 -5.32
C LEU A 744 29.53 1.08 -4.82
N PRO A 745 29.45 0.26 -3.75
CA PRO A 745 30.62 -0.45 -3.23
C PRO A 745 31.32 -1.36 -4.24
N ASP A 746 30.61 -1.89 -5.23
CA ASP A 746 31.15 -2.71 -6.31
C ASP A 746 31.85 -1.90 -7.43
N GLY A 747 31.81 -0.56 -7.34
CA GLY A 747 32.40 0.35 -8.31
C GLY A 747 31.44 0.81 -9.41
N THR A 748 30.18 0.36 -9.42
CA THR A 748 29.15 0.80 -10.36
C THR A 748 28.89 2.29 -10.19
N LYS A 749 29.03 3.06 -11.26
CA LYS A 749 28.79 4.50 -11.30
C LYS A 749 27.45 4.77 -11.98
N PHE A 750 26.69 5.71 -11.46
CA PHE A 750 25.42 6.16 -12.04
C PHE A 750 25.10 7.58 -11.59
N ASP A 751 24.15 8.20 -12.27
CA ASP A 751 23.81 9.60 -12.08
C ASP A 751 22.29 9.80 -12.12
N GLY A 752 21.77 10.47 -11.10
CA GLY A 752 20.37 10.83 -10.99
C GLY A 752 19.36 9.69 -10.94
N PRO A 753 18.06 9.99 -10.99
CA PRO A 753 16.98 8.99 -10.94
C PRO A 753 17.02 7.98 -12.08
N ALA A 754 17.35 8.41 -13.31
CA ALA A 754 17.47 7.51 -14.47
C ALA A 754 18.61 6.50 -14.30
N GLY A 755 19.76 6.97 -13.84
CA GLY A 755 20.91 6.10 -13.57
C GLY A 755 20.60 5.08 -12.46
N LEU A 756 19.91 5.49 -11.40
CA LEU A 756 19.42 4.60 -10.36
C LEU A 756 18.48 3.54 -10.91
N GLN A 757 17.52 3.93 -11.73
CA GLN A 757 16.55 3.02 -12.35
C GLN A 757 17.27 1.94 -13.17
N ASN A 758 18.23 2.31 -14.00
CA ASN A 758 19.05 1.37 -14.78
C ASN A 758 19.85 0.39 -13.90
N VAL A 759 20.40 0.87 -12.78
CA VAL A 759 21.10 0.01 -11.81
C VAL A 759 20.14 -1.01 -11.19
N LEU A 760 18.94 -0.60 -10.83
CA LEU A 760 17.95 -1.51 -10.24
C LEU A 760 17.41 -2.50 -11.27
N LEU A 761 17.20 -2.09 -12.51
CA LEU A 761 16.80 -2.98 -13.60
C LEU A 761 17.87 -4.03 -13.90
N SER A 762 19.17 -3.67 -13.82
CA SER A 762 20.27 -4.65 -13.95
C SER A 762 20.26 -5.68 -12.80
N ARG A 763 19.52 -5.43 -11.72
CA ARG A 763 19.32 -6.28 -10.54
C ARG A 763 17.87 -6.73 -10.37
N LYS A 764 17.10 -6.78 -11.46
CA LYS A 764 15.66 -7.10 -11.41
C LYS A 764 15.35 -8.44 -10.74
N GLU A 765 16.20 -9.45 -10.93
CA GLU A 765 16.03 -10.75 -10.28
C GLU A 765 16.10 -10.64 -8.75
N GLN A 766 17.05 -9.86 -8.25
CA GLN A 766 17.16 -9.55 -6.83
C GLN A 766 15.92 -8.82 -6.32
N PHE A 767 15.38 -7.87 -7.11
CA PHE A 767 14.15 -7.18 -6.76
C PHE A 767 12.95 -8.15 -6.71
N VAL A 768 12.80 -9.03 -7.70
CA VAL A 768 11.71 -10.01 -7.74
C VAL A 768 11.81 -10.98 -6.54
N GLU A 769 13.01 -11.39 -6.16
CA GLU A 769 13.24 -12.20 -4.97
C GLU A 769 12.86 -11.42 -3.69
N ALA A 770 13.30 -10.17 -3.56
CA ALA A 770 12.97 -9.30 -2.43
C ALA A 770 11.46 -9.05 -2.31
N PHE A 771 10.79 -8.79 -3.43
CA PHE A 771 9.34 -8.64 -3.50
C PHE A 771 8.62 -9.93 -3.09
N THR A 772 9.09 -11.07 -3.58
CA THR A 772 8.57 -12.39 -3.21
C THR A 772 8.71 -12.65 -1.71
N GLU A 773 9.86 -12.37 -1.10
CA GLU A 773 10.05 -12.49 0.35
C GLU A 773 9.04 -11.64 1.13
N ARG A 774 8.81 -10.39 0.71
CA ARG A 774 7.83 -9.48 1.35
C ARG A 774 6.41 -10.00 1.21
N LEU A 775 6.03 -10.43 0.01
CA LEU A 775 4.68 -10.92 -0.25
C LEU A 775 4.42 -12.26 0.46
N MET A 776 5.42 -13.15 0.53
CA MET A 776 5.33 -14.40 1.30
C MET A 776 5.27 -14.14 2.81
N THR A 777 6.04 -13.18 3.35
CA THR A 777 5.96 -12.76 4.76
C THR A 777 4.53 -12.37 5.12
N TYR A 778 3.92 -11.53 4.28
CA TYR A 778 2.53 -11.11 4.47
C TYR A 778 1.54 -12.27 4.32
N ALA A 779 1.69 -13.10 3.28
CA ALA A 779 0.79 -14.23 2.99
C ALA A 779 0.81 -15.31 4.09
N LEU A 780 1.99 -15.57 4.66
CA LEU A 780 2.18 -16.59 5.72
C LEU A 780 1.91 -16.03 7.13
N GLY A 781 1.88 -14.70 7.29
CA GLY A 781 1.72 -14.06 8.59
C GLY A 781 2.86 -14.35 9.57
N ARG A 782 4.08 -14.57 9.07
CA ARG A 782 5.31 -14.81 9.82
C ARG A 782 6.55 -14.37 9.03
N GLY A 783 7.66 -14.17 9.72
CA GLY A 783 8.94 -13.91 9.04
C GLY A 783 9.37 -15.08 8.15
N ILE A 784 10.09 -14.76 7.08
CA ILE A 784 10.78 -15.73 6.23
C ILE A 784 12.05 -16.18 6.92
N GLU A 785 12.23 -17.49 7.00
CA GLU A 785 13.37 -18.14 7.61
C GLU A 785 14.26 -18.81 6.53
N ALA A 786 15.45 -19.25 6.89
CA ALA A 786 16.37 -19.89 5.95
C ALA A 786 15.77 -21.12 5.24
N TYR A 787 14.92 -21.87 5.90
CA TYR A 787 14.25 -23.04 5.29
C TYR A 787 13.15 -22.65 4.28
N ASP A 788 12.70 -21.39 4.24
CA ASP A 788 11.76 -20.90 3.24
C ASP A 788 12.44 -20.43 1.95
N MET A 789 13.76 -20.12 2.00
CA MET A 789 14.47 -19.53 0.87
C MET A 789 14.43 -20.38 -0.41
N PRO A 790 14.51 -21.72 -0.36
CA PRO A 790 14.28 -22.53 -1.56
C PRO A 790 12.90 -22.30 -2.19
N ALA A 791 11.84 -22.12 -1.39
CA ALA A 791 10.51 -21.81 -1.90
C ALA A 791 10.45 -20.39 -2.50
N VAL A 792 11.12 -19.40 -1.91
CA VAL A 792 11.23 -18.04 -2.47
C VAL A 792 11.88 -18.09 -3.86
N ARG A 793 12.99 -18.82 -4.01
CA ARG A 793 13.67 -18.95 -5.30
C ARG A 793 12.84 -19.71 -6.34
N ILE A 794 12.13 -20.78 -5.95
CA ILE A 794 11.18 -21.48 -6.85
C ILE A 794 10.09 -20.53 -7.34
N VAL A 795 9.56 -19.66 -6.49
CA VAL A 795 8.57 -18.64 -6.88
C VAL A 795 9.17 -17.64 -7.85
N ARG A 796 10.37 -17.09 -7.56
CA ARG A 796 11.11 -16.18 -8.44
C ARG A 796 11.32 -16.81 -9.83
N ASP A 797 11.84 -18.02 -9.89
CA ASP A 797 12.17 -18.71 -11.14
C ASP A 797 10.92 -19.14 -11.93
N SER A 798 9.84 -19.45 -11.23
CA SER A 798 8.53 -19.70 -11.86
C SER A 798 7.94 -18.44 -12.47
N ALA A 799 8.03 -17.31 -11.77
CA ALA A 799 7.54 -16.03 -12.25
C ALA A 799 8.37 -15.51 -13.43
N ALA A 800 9.69 -15.72 -13.44
CA ALA A 800 10.56 -15.32 -14.54
C ALA A 800 10.16 -15.96 -15.88
N LYS A 801 9.56 -17.15 -15.88
CA LYS A 801 9.04 -17.83 -17.08
C LYS A 801 7.81 -17.18 -17.69
N ASP A 802 7.14 -16.29 -16.93
CA ASP A 802 5.95 -15.53 -17.32
C ASP A 802 6.17 -14.03 -17.10
N ASP A 803 7.35 -13.54 -17.47
CA ASP A 803 7.73 -12.11 -17.42
C ASP A 803 7.52 -11.47 -16.04
N ASN A 804 7.71 -12.22 -14.98
CA ASN A 804 7.52 -11.77 -13.58
C ASN A 804 6.13 -11.15 -13.31
N ARG A 805 5.09 -11.67 -13.96
CA ARG A 805 3.72 -11.16 -13.78
C ARG A 805 3.22 -11.39 -12.38
N MET A 806 2.51 -10.40 -11.85
CA MET A 806 1.99 -10.40 -10.47
C MET A 806 1.17 -11.65 -10.14
N GLN A 807 0.26 -12.08 -11.03
CA GLN A 807 -0.58 -13.24 -10.76
C GLN A 807 0.22 -14.56 -10.79
N SER A 808 1.32 -14.63 -11.54
CA SER A 808 2.21 -15.79 -11.55
C SER A 808 2.98 -15.91 -10.23
N ILE A 809 3.44 -14.79 -9.66
CA ILE A 809 4.04 -14.77 -8.32
C ILE A 809 3.03 -15.22 -7.27
N ILE A 810 1.82 -14.65 -7.28
CA ILE A 810 0.75 -15.01 -6.33
C ILE A 810 0.41 -16.51 -6.45
N LEU A 811 0.24 -17.02 -7.66
CA LEU A 811 -0.07 -18.44 -7.90
C LEU A 811 1.05 -19.35 -7.38
N ALA A 812 2.30 -19.02 -7.66
CA ALA A 812 3.44 -19.79 -7.21
C ALA A 812 3.59 -19.76 -5.68
N ILE A 813 3.35 -18.62 -5.02
CA ILE A 813 3.28 -18.53 -3.56
C ILE A 813 2.21 -19.45 -2.99
N VAL A 814 0.99 -19.40 -3.53
CA VAL A 814 -0.15 -20.20 -3.05
C VAL A 814 0.07 -21.71 -3.27
N GLN A 815 0.91 -22.08 -4.23
CA GLN A 815 1.30 -23.48 -4.48
C GLN A 815 2.54 -23.94 -3.71
N SER A 816 3.27 -23.02 -3.09
CA SER A 816 4.52 -23.32 -2.39
C SER A 816 4.32 -24.15 -1.13
N THR A 817 5.34 -24.92 -0.77
CA THR A 817 5.35 -25.74 0.46
C THR A 817 4.97 -24.97 1.72
N PRO A 818 5.51 -23.78 2.01
CA PRO A 818 5.12 -23.01 3.19
C PRO A 818 3.63 -22.62 3.21
N PHE A 819 2.99 -22.48 2.04
CA PHE A 819 1.59 -22.07 1.96
C PHE A 819 0.61 -23.24 2.01
N VAL A 820 0.94 -24.41 1.43
CA VAL A 820 0.00 -25.56 1.34
C VAL A 820 0.28 -26.68 2.33
N MET A 821 1.41 -26.61 3.05
CA MET A 821 1.79 -27.63 4.01
C MET A 821 1.88 -27.03 5.43
N ARG A 822 1.89 -27.91 6.40
CA ARG A 822 2.08 -27.58 7.83
C ARG A 822 2.93 -28.65 8.48
N ARG A 823 3.67 -28.29 9.53
CA ARG A 823 4.35 -29.21 10.42
C ARG A 823 3.60 -29.30 11.74
N THR A 824 3.28 -30.50 12.20
CA THR A 824 2.77 -30.73 13.56
C THR A 824 3.77 -30.19 14.58
N PRO A 825 3.35 -29.39 15.61
CA PRO A 825 4.28 -28.86 16.60
C PRO A 825 5.14 -29.96 17.25
N GLU A 826 6.40 -29.64 17.44
CA GLU A 826 7.28 -30.41 18.31
C GLU A 826 6.89 -30.03 19.76
N LYS A 827 6.71 -30.99 20.65
CA LYS A 827 6.17 -30.80 22.02
C LYS A 827 6.77 -29.63 22.76
#